data_ab012f13efe7f1e7d06bff8d0226a721
#
_entry.id   ab012f13efe7f1e7d06bff8d0226a721
#
_cell.length_a   1.000
_cell.length_b   1.000
_cell.length_c   1.000
_cell.angle_alpha   90.00
_cell.angle_beta   90.00
_cell.angle_gamma   90.00
#
_symmetry.space_group_name_H-M   'P 1'
#
loop_
_entity.id
_entity.type
_entity.pdbx_description
1 polymer ?
#
loop_
_entity_poly.entity_id
_entity_poly.type
_entity_poly.pdbx_seq_one_letter_code
_entity_poly.pdbx_strand_id
1 'polypeptide(L)'
;MSLQGLETEKSSLIPNDDKSPVTTSVKPRRTLGNVALVALLSTFAITGFLVLFRWIPDTQSTTGFNSDSSVPRFRVSFPASVHSEPITGRLMVCIARQHAVSDPQGEDQPRFLVDDSKDTQQIFAVDVWDFAPADTEAEHREVNATHAVGYPMLFMDQIPAGEYWVQAVLHPYVEYNRSDGRNLQLPSFSTFESDGGVLTAPGTLYSAAKLALFDPATFSVDLVLTQVEPDLPPLGEPHELLKHVTFRSPSLSQFWGTDVFLKAWVLLPYRFFDDEMKDVHYPLFVYHTHYSREFEHSFYPTPPANTTTASLGEQYGFYFFSNWTSDKPTDPFTNKRGIVVQLQHANPYYDDSYAVNSANIGPYGDAITYEFLPFLEKRFRGVGEGWARTMYGGSTGGWESFAVQVYYPEEYNGCWSFCPDAFDFHRFQQVDLFANKNAYYARGDWTQKDRGAKRNYLGDIRETMAEENHHELAMGSRGRSGGQWDAWQAVYSPVNNTDGYPAAVWDKLTGEIHPQVVEYWETHYDVRAKLQREWHARGLGHKLVNKLHVYVGVTDSYYLNDAVFLLEDFLKTTTEPYYNGSIVYGVTDGRGYEHCWTGSFDQSISLGWQTVNQRMIPQMVDHIVQSAPEGADLSFTSY
;
A
#
# COMPACT_ATOMS: atom_id res chain seq x y z
N MET A 1 -49.11 -3.01 -19.63
CA MET A 1 -50.10 -3.65 -18.73
C MET A 1 -49.86 -3.08 -17.36
N SER A 2 -50.80 -2.29 -16.93
CA SER A 2 -50.89 -1.60 -15.65
C SER A 2 -51.27 -2.58 -14.51
N LEU A 3 -50.75 -2.32 -13.32
CA LEU A 3 -51.49 -2.56 -12.09
C LEU A 3 -51.05 -1.51 -11.08
N GLN A 4 -52.05 -0.68 -10.78
CA GLN A 4 -52.14 0.26 -9.67
C GLN A 4 -52.46 -0.46 -8.37
N GLY A 5 -52.00 0.13 -7.25
CA GLY A 5 -52.82 0.40 -6.08
C GLY A 5 -52.59 -0.49 -4.88
N LEU A 6 -52.10 0.14 -3.82
CA LEU A 6 -52.84 0.23 -2.55
C LEU A 6 -52.11 1.16 -1.58
N GLU A 7 -52.87 2.14 -1.14
CA GLU A 7 -52.52 3.20 -0.18
C GLU A 7 -52.63 2.73 1.29
N THR A 8 -51.82 3.42 2.10
CA THR A 8 -52.07 3.93 3.46
C THR A 8 -52.46 2.99 4.62
N GLU A 9 -51.66 3.07 5.66
CA GLU A 9 -52.19 3.43 6.98
C GLU A 9 -51.13 4.05 7.89
N LYS A 10 -51.44 5.28 8.33
CA LYS A 10 -50.76 6.01 9.41
C LYS A 10 -51.36 5.54 10.75
N SER A 11 -50.54 5.37 11.76
CA SER A 11 -51.00 5.73 13.12
C SER A 11 -49.82 6.16 13.99
N SER A 12 -49.94 7.38 14.38
CA SER A 12 -49.31 8.13 15.44
C SER A 12 -49.53 7.51 16.82
N LEU A 13 -48.57 7.64 17.72
CA LEU A 13 -48.78 7.96 19.13
C LEU A 13 -47.45 8.31 19.80
N ILE A 14 -47.29 9.60 20.07
CA ILE A 14 -46.43 10.15 21.14
C ILE A 14 -47.32 10.43 22.32
N PRO A 15 -46.88 10.28 23.55
CA PRO A 15 -47.10 11.33 24.54
C PRO A 15 -45.78 11.84 25.18
N ASN A 16 -45.66 13.15 25.18
CA ASN A 16 -44.88 13.94 26.09
C ASN A 16 -45.32 13.70 27.55
N ASP A 17 -44.37 13.68 28.48
CA ASP A 17 -44.59 14.32 29.78
C ASP A 17 -43.25 14.84 30.36
N ASP A 18 -43.33 16.08 30.68
CA ASP A 18 -42.44 17.02 31.28
C ASP A 18 -42.32 16.79 32.79
N LYS A 19 -41.13 16.85 33.40
CA LYS A 19 -40.87 17.44 34.73
C LYS A 19 -39.37 17.48 35.10
N SER A 20 -38.88 18.68 35.24
CA SER A 20 -37.58 19.07 35.91
C SER A 20 -37.80 19.16 37.46
N PRO A 21 -36.82 19.65 38.21
CA PRO A 21 -35.69 18.92 38.82
C PRO A 21 -35.78 18.94 40.35
N VAL A 22 -35.07 18.04 41.02
CA VAL A 22 -34.87 18.15 42.48
C VAL A 22 -33.37 18.10 42.77
N THR A 23 -32.88 19.25 43.21
CA THR A 23 -31.59 19.43 43.88
C THR A 23 -31.65 18.96 45.33
N THR A 24 -30.69 18.13 45.75
CA THR A 24 -30.32 18.03 47.14
C THR A 24 -28.80 17.92 47.31
N SER A 25 -28.26 18.96 47.90
CA SER A 25 -26.91 19.07 48.42
C SER A 25 -26.75 18.28 49.69
N VAL A 26 -25.65 17.51 49.84
CA VAL A 26 -25.16 17.11 51.16
C VAL A 26 -23.65 17.27 51.20
N LYS A 27 -23.21 18.08 52.17
CA LYS A 27 -21.82 18.39 52.51
C LYS A 27 -21.15 17.26 53.34
N PRO A 28 -19.82 17.27 53.45
CA PRO A 28 -19.01 16.14 53.90
C PRO A 28 -18.85 16.03 55.42
N ARG A 29 -18.68 14.80 55.88
CA ARG A 29 -18.17 14.56 57.26
C ARG A 29 -16.82 13.85 57.18
N ARG A 30 -15.81 14.55 57.75
CA ARG A 30 -14.54 13.99 58.17
C ARG A 30 -14.71 13.12 59.39
N THR A 31 -14.05 11.98 59.46
CA THR A 31 -13.50 11.42 60.70
C THR A 31 -12.25 10.59 60.39
N LEU A 32 -11.21 10.90 61.15
CA LEU A 32 -9.93 10.19 61.24
C LEU A 32 -10.09 8.83 61.94
N GLY A 33 -9.24 7.87 61.55
CA GLY A 33 -9.07 6.65 62.35
C GLY A 33 -8.11 5.64 61.68
N ASN A 34 -6.79 5.82 61.97
CA ASN A 34 -5.73 4.82 62.20
C ASN A 34 -5.57 3.59 61.26
N VAL A 35 -4.48 3.64 60.47
CA VAL A 35 -3.19 2.94 60.59
C VAL A 35 -3.27 1.49 61.14
N ALA A 36 -3.10 0.55 60.28
CA ALA A 36 -2.31 -0.68 60.28
C ALA A 36 -2.99 -1.77 59.47
N LEU A 37 -2.53 -2.02 58.31
CA LEU A 37 -2.29 -3.33 57.64
C LEU A 37 -1.89 -3.10 56.18
N VAL A 38 -0.68 -2.69 55.97
CA VAL A 38 -0.03 -2.68 54.66
C VAL A 38 1.13 -3.64 54.74
N ALA A 39 0.92 -4.85 54.40
CA ALA A 39 1.97 -5.82 54.01
C ALA A 39 1.34 -7.14 53.58
N LEU A 40 0.65 -7.20 52.43
CA LEU A 40 0.34 -8.48 51.74
C LEU A 40 -0.42 -8.27 50.40
N LEU A 41 -0.12 -7.24 49.62
CA LEU A 41 -0.64 -7.08 48.26
C LEU A 41 0.34 -6.42 47.30
N SER A 42 1.64 -6.67 47.47
CA SER A 42 2.68 -6.10 46.61
C SER A 42 3.41 -7.16 45.74
N THR A 43 2.84 -8.34 45.55
CA THR A 43 3.49 -9.40 44.75
C THR A 43 2.80 -9.75 43.46
N PHE A 44 1.70 -9.08 43.08
CA PHE A 44 1.01 -9.35 41.81
C PHE A 44 1.03 -8.20 40.78
N ALA A 45 1.66 -7.08 41.10
CA ALA A 45 1.76 -5.93 40.19
C ALA A 45 3.14 -5.75 39.54
N ILE A 46 4.11 -6.64 39.81
CA ILE A 46 5.49 -6.51 39.28
C ILE A 46 5.74 -7.46 38.10
N THR A 47 4.89 -8.44 37.84
CA THR A 47 5.03 -9.35 36.69
C THR A 47 4.48 -8.81 35.38
N GLY A 48 3.74 -7.70 35.40
CA GLY A 48 3.21 -7.06 34.19
C GLY A 48 4.08 -5.94 33.59
N PHE A 49 5.17 -5.54 34.24
CA PHE A 49 5.96 -4.37 33.83
C PHE A 49 7.42 -4.65 33.45
N LEU A 50 7.83 -5.90 33.40
CA LEU A 50 9.20 -6.31 33.00
C LEU A 50 9.33 -6.84 31.57
N VAL A 51 8.29 -6.70 30.72
CA VAL A 51 8.36 -7.04 29.29
C VAL A 51 8.87 -5.86 28.44
N LEU A 52 9.09 -4.70 29.02
CA LEU A 52 9.24 -3.45 28.30
C LEU A 52 10.66 -2.89 28.24
N PHE A 53 11.69 -3.66 28.00
CA PHE A 53 12.97 -3.13 27.48
C PHE A 53 13.92 -4.28 27.15
N ARG A 54 13.56 -5.10 26.15
CA ARG A 54 14.60 -5.75 25.37
C ARG A 54 14.99 -4.75 24.28
N TRP A 55 16.00 -3.96 24.56
CA TRP A 55 16.69 -3.17 23.58
C TRP A 55 17.22 -4.14 22.51
N ILE A 56 16.77 -4.01 21.27
CA ILE A 56 17.35 -4.73 20.14
C ILE A 56 18.54 -3.88 19.70
N PRO A 57 19.78 -4.27 20.02
CA PRO A 57 20.93 -3.47 19.60
C PRO A 57 21.07 -3.55 18.09
N ASP A 58 21.25 -2.41 17.46
CA ASP A 58 21.71 -2.28 16.08
C ASP A 58 23.20 -2.69 16.06
N THR A 59 23.48 -3.98 16.10
CA THR A 59 24.86 -4.48 16.17
C THR A 59 25.46 -4.63 14.79
N GLN A 60 26.12 -3.58 14.33
CA GLN A 60 27.27 -3.70 13.44
C GLN A 60 28.46 -4.34 14.24
N SER A 61 28.37 -5.58 14.61
CA SER A 61 29.45 -6.28 15.28
C SER A 61 29.71 -7.61 14.61
N THR A 62 30.79 -7.63 13.84
CA THR A 62 31.37 -8.80 13.18
C THR A 62 32.31 -9.59 14.12
N THR A 63 31.93 -9.89 15.35
CA THR A 63 32.76 -10.76 16.19
C THR A 63 31.93 -11.69 17.04
N GLY A 64 32.13 -12.98 16.77
CA GLY A 64 31.84 -14.17 17.55
C GLY A 64 30.88 -14.03 18.74
N PHE A 65 29.58 -14.27 18.50
CA PHE A 65 28.65 -14.46 19.59
C PHE A 65 28.99 -15.74 20.34
N ASN A 66 29.25 -15.63 21.64
CA ASN A 66 29.19 -16.82 22.52
C ASN A 66 27.75 -17.35 22.42
N SER A 67 27.59 -18.50 21.76
CA SER A 67 26.30 -19.19 21.67
C SER A 67 25.90 -19.65 23.06
N ASP A 68 24.98 -18.89 23.70
CA ASP A 68 24.29 -19.41 24.89
C ASP A 68 23.44 -20.59 24.42
N SER A 69 23.88 -21.82 24.78
CA SER A 69 23.24 -23.07 24.35
C SER A 69 21.83 -23.25 24.92
N SER A 70 21.35 -22.34 25.75
CA SER A 70 20.07 -22.40 26.45
C SER A 70 18.89 -21.73 25.76
N VAL A 71 19.08 -21.05 24.61
CA VAL A 71 17.97 -20.35 23.90
C VAL A 71 17.59 -21.10 22.62
N PRO A 72 16.29 -21.09 22.26
CA PRO A 72 15.84 -21.68 21.01
C PRO A 72 16.43 -20.95 19.79
N ARG A 73 16.85 -21.73 18.79
CA ARG A 73 17.53 -21.20 17.61
C ARG A 73 17.32 -22.03 16.37
N PHE A 74 17.39 -21.38 15.23
CA PHE A 74 17.56 -21.97 13.90
C PHE A 74 18.97 -21.63 13.41
N ARG A 75 19.72 -22.64 13.00
CA ARG A 75 21.04 -22.47 12.37
C ARG A 75 20.89 -22.61 10.87
N VAL A 76 21.16 -21.55 10.13
CA VAL A 76 20.97 -21.52 8.68
C VAL A 76 22.33 -21.42 8.00
N SER A 77 22.52 -22.23 6.95
CA SER A 77 23.70 -22.20 6.08
C SER A 77 23.30 -22.34 4.61
N PHE A 78 24.22 -22.05 3.70
CA PHE A 78 24.06 -22.33 2.27
C PHE A 78 25.41 -22.77 1.67
N PRO A 79 25.41 -23.72 0.70
CA PRO A 79 26.66 -24.17 0.06
C PRO A 79 27.10 -23.23 -1.04
N ALA A 80 28.41 -23.17 -1.33
CA ALA A 80 28.98 -22.38 -2.42
C ALA A 80 28.45 -22.79 -3.82
N SER A 81 27.90 -23.99 -3.95
CA SER A 81 27.24 -24.44 -5.19
C SER A 81 25.89 -23.74 -5.47
N VAL A 82 25.27 -23.15 -4.46
CA VAL A 82 24.02 -22.37 -4.59
C VAL A 82 24.35 -20.90 -4.81
N HIS A 83 25.26 -20.35 -4.03
CA HIS A 83 25.75 -18.98 -4.17
C HIS A 83 27.21 -18.93 -3.68
N SER A 84 28.14 -18.44 -4.54
CA SER A 84 29.58 -18.51 -4.26
C SER A 84 30.12 -17.36 -3.39
N GLU A 85 29.40 -16.25 -3.35
CA GLU A 85 29.85 -15.03 -2.67
C GLU A 85 29.10 -14.85 -1.34
N PRO A 86 29.68 -14.11 -0.37
CA PRO A 86 28.95 -13.72 0.83
C PRO A 86 27.70 -12.88 0.51
N ILE A 87 26.62 -13.08 1.29
CA ILE A 87 25.34 -12.40 1.13
C ILE A 87 25.09 -11.46 2.31
N THR A 88 24.78 -10.22 2.03
CA THR A 88 24.12 -9.31 2.96
C THR A 88 22.65 -9.29 2.63
N GLY A 89 21.76 -9.48 3.63
CA GLY A 89 20.34 -9.60 3.35
C GLY A 89 19.46 -9.85 4.57
N ARG A 90 18.19 -10.16 4.32
CA ARG A 90 17.20 -10.53 5.33
C ARG A 90 17.12 -12.05 5.44
N LEU A 91 17.52 -12.60 6.59
CA LEU A 91 17.38 -14.01 6.92
C LEU A 91 16.11 -14.22 7.73
N MET A 92 15.23 -15.05 7.21
CA MET A 92 13.90 -15.31 7.76
C MET A 92 13.72 -16.81 8.01
N VAL A 93 12.92 -17.15 9.03
CA VAL A 93 12.47 -18.53 9.28
C VAL A 93 10.96 -18.52 9.44
N CYS A 94 10.28 -19.19 8.53
CA CYS A 94 8.84 -19.40 8.55
C CYS A 94 8.52 -20.68 9.31
N ILE A 95 7.52 -20.62 10.20
CA ILE A 95 7.13 -21.71 11.09
C ILE A 95 5.63 -21.91 10.95
N ALA A 96 5.21 -23.02 10.38
CA ALA A 96 3.81 -23.29 10.13
C ALA A 96 3.32 -24.49 10.99
N ARG A 97 2.09 -24.38 11.49
CA ARG A 97 1.44 -25.47 12.18
C ARG A 97 1.22 -26.64 11.23
N GLN A 98 1.38 -27.87 11.74
CA GLN A 98 1.30 -29.07 10.91
C GLN A 98 -0.02 -29.18 10.11
N HIS A 99 -1.13 -28.74 10.69
CA HIS A 99 -2.43 -28.80 10.01
C HIS A 99 -2.63 -27.72 8.93
N ALA A 100 -1.80 -26.69 8.91
CA ALA A 100 -1.87 -25.62 7.91
C ALA A 100 -1.12 -25.98 6.62
N VAL A 101 -0.32 -27.06 6.63
CA VAL A 101 0.57 -27.46 5.53
C VAL A 101 0.11 -28.81 5.00
N SER A 102 -0.46 -28.85 3.81
CA SER A 102 -0.85 -30.08 3.11
C SER A 102 0.23 -30.56 2.12
N ASP A 103 0.92 -29.63 1.49
CA ASP A 103 2.02 -29.88 0.55
C ASP A 103 3.27 -29.04 0.91
N PRO A 104 4.11 -29.53 1.83
CA PRO A 104 5.23 -28.74 2.37
C PRO A 104 6.35 -28.43 1.35
N GLN A 105 6.35 -29.07 0.20
CA GLN A 105 7.35 -28.83 -0.86
C GLN A 105 6.73 -28.24 -2.14
N GLY A 106 5.41 -28.06 -2.17
CA GLY A 106 4.64 -27.50 -3.28
C GLY A 106 3.97 -26.17 -2.95
N GLU A 107 2.64 -26.13 -3.06
CA GLU A 107 1.87 -24.88 -2.95
C GLU A 107 1.68 -24.39 -1.50
N ASP A 108 1.82 -25.27 -0.49
CA ASP A 108 1.62 -24.92 0.93
C ASP A 108 2.96 -24.89 1.70
N GLN A 109 4.03 -24.41 1.10
CA GLN A 109 5.29 -24.23 1.83
C GLN A 109 5.11 -23.19 2.96
N PRO A 110 5.78 -23.35 4.11
CA PRO A 110 5.66 -22.40 5.23
C PRO A 110 5.84 -20.93 4.85
N ARG A 111 6.72 -20.63 3.89
CA ARG A 111 6.96 -19.25 3.41
C ARG A 111 5.81 -18.64 2.62
N PHE A 112 4.90 -19.45 2.07
CA PHE A 112 3.71 -18.97 1.36
C PHE A 112 2.51 -18.75 2.29
N LEU A 113 2.63 -19.15 3.55
CA LEU A 113 1.59 -19.04 4.56
C LEU A 113 1.82 -17.88 5.54
N VAL A 114 2.78 -17.01 5.25
CA VAL A 114 3.07 -15.79 6.01
C VAL A 114 2.48 -14.61 5.26
N ASP A 115 1.47 -13.99 5.85
CA ASP A 115 0.76 -12.84 5.32
C ASP A 115 0.24 -11.95 6.48
N ASP A 116 -0.56 -10.94 6.18
CA ASP A 116 -1.20 -10.06 7.16
C ASP A 116 -2.59 -10.54 7.62
N SER A 117 -3.00 -11.75 7.23
CA SER A 117 -4.30 -12.30 7.60
C SER A 117 -4.32 -12.88 9.02
N LYS A 118 -5.53 -13.07 9.58
CA LYS A 118 -5.71 -13.73 10.88
C LYS A 118 -5.26 -15.20 10.91
N ASP A 119 -5.12 -15.84 9.76
CA ASP A 119 -4.75 -17.24 9.60
C ASP A 119 -3.25 -17.40 9.25
N THR A 120 -2.50 -16.29 9.24
CA THR A 120 -1.04 -16.24 8.99
C THR A 120 -0.27 -17.21 9.86
N GLN A 121 0.84 -17.70 9.33
CA GLN A 121 1.78 -18.53 10.09
C GLN A 121 2.94 -17.67 10.61
N GLN A 122 3.73 -18.24 11.53
CA GLN A 122 4.77 -17.53 12.24
C GLN A 122 6.01 -17.31 11.38
N ILE A 123 6.60 -16.11 11.48
CA ILE A 123 7.92 -15.78 10.93
C ILE A 123 8.81 -15.20 12.03
N PHE A 124 10.13 -15.46 11.97
CA PHE A 124 11.19 -14.76 12.70
C PHE A 124 12.28 -14.35 11.76
N ALA A 125 12.84 -13.17 11.95
CA ALA A 125 13.83 -12.66 11.02
C ALA A 125 14.93 -11.82 11.70
N VAL A 126 16.10 -11.79 11.02
CA VAL A 126 17.27 -10.97 11.35
C VAL A 126 17.92 -10.47 10.08
N ASP A 127 18.60 -9.33 10.13
CA ASP A 127 19.52 -8.95 9.05
C ASP A 127 20.84 -9.67 9.24
N VAL A 128 21.42 -10.14 8.15
CA VAL A 128 22.75 -10.76 8.11
C VAL A 128 23.68 -9.94 7.21
N TRP A 129 24.93 -9.87 7.62
CA TRP A 129 25.99 -9.14 6.92
C TRP A 129 27.11 -10.10 6.57
N ASP A 130 27.61 -10.02 5.34
CA ASP A 130 28.72 -10.84 4.85
C ASP A 130 28.57 -12.33 5.24
N PHE A 131 27.37 -12.86 5.06
CA PHE A 131 27.08 -14.26 5.34
C PHE A 131 27.73 -15.12 4.27
N ALA A 132 28.87 -15.74 4.62
CA ALA A 132 29.66 -16.54 3.71
C ALA A 132 29.01 -17.92 3.45
N PRO A 133 29.18 -18.49 2.25
CA PRO A 133 28.79 -19.86 1.98
C PRO A 133 29.61 -20.83 2.83
N ALA A 134 28.98 -21.91 3.28
CA ALA A 134 29.59 -22.92 4.11
C ALA A 134 29.63 -24.26 3.38
N ASP A 135 30.81 -24.86 3.29
CA ASP A 135 31.00 -26.24 2.83
C ASP A 135 30.84 -27.25 3.97
N THR A 136 30.76 -26.76 5.22
CA THR A 136 30.58 -27.56 6.43
C THR A 136 29.55 -26.92 7.36
N GLU A 137 28.90 -27.70 8.23
CA GLU A 137 27.92 -27.21 9.25
C GLU A 137 28.51 -26.21 10.26
N ALA A 138 29.81 -25.94 10.21
CA ALA A 138 30.49 -25.01 11.13
C ALA A 138 30.24 -23.53 10.83
N GLU A 139 29.87 -23.19 9.60
CA GLU A 139 29.58 -21.81 9.19
C GLU A 139 28.09 -21.62 8.97
N HIS A 140 27.42 -21.05 9.95
CA HIS A 140 25.99 -20.78 9.93
C HIS A 140 25.68 -19.40 10.51
N ARG A 141 24.48 -18.88 10.21
CA ARG A 141 23.89 -17.73 10.91
C ARG A 141 22.72 -18.20 11.76
N GLU A 142 22.55 -17.58 12.92
CA GLU A 142 21.48 -17.95 13.84
C GLU A 142 20.31 -16.98 13.76
N VAL A 143 19.10 -17.53 13.66
CA VAL A 143 17.85 -16.84 13.99
C VAL A 143 17.44 -17.36 15.36
N ASN A 144 17.59 -16.57 16.40
CA ASN A 144 17.42 -17.03 17.79
C ASN A 144 16.61 -16.04 18.64
N ALA A 145 16.17 -16.48 19.82
CA ALA A 145 15.30 -15.73 20.72
C ALA A 145 15.93 -14.42 21.29
N THR A 146 17.24 -14.19 21.10
CA THR A 146 17.90 -13.01 21.67
C THR A 146 17.72 -11.76 20.80
N HIS A 147 17.72 -11.92 19.47
CA HIS A 147 17.77 -10.81 18.53
C HIS A 147 16.81 -10.91 17.33
N ALA A 148 16.12 -12.06 17.16
CA ALA A 148 15.11 -12.15 16.11
C ALA A 148 13.83 -11.43 16.48
N VAL A 149 13.24 -10.77 15.51
CA VAL A 149 11.89 -10.20 15.59
C VAL A 149 10.94 -11.09 14.84
N GLY A 150 9.77 -11.32 15.40
CA GLY A 150 8.76 -12.20 14.78
C GLY A 150 7.39 -11.58 14.61
N TYR A 151 6.54 -12.31 13.87
CA TYR A 151 5.12 -12.03 13.69
C TYR A 151 4.37 -13.36 13.42
N PRO A 152 3.15 -13.56 13.95
CA PRO A 152 2.41 -12.71 14.87
C PRO A 152 2.95 -12.68 16.31
N MET A 153 3.72 -13.66 16.73
CA MET A 153 4.41 -13.63 18.03
C MET A 153 5.73 -12.90 17.86
N LEU A 154 5.93 -11.85 18.65
CA LEU A 154 7.14 -11.00 18.57
C LEU A 154 8.41 -11.74 19.00
N PHE A 155 8.28 -12.68 19.97
CA PHE A 155 9.43 -13.36 20.58
C PHE A 155 9.32 -14.87 20.45
N MET A 156 10.43 -15.53 20.17
CA MET A 156 10.50 -16.97 19.89
C MET A 156 10.14 -17.84 21.11
N ASP A 157 10.34 -17.34 22.31
CA ASP A 157 9.97 -18.01 23.56
C ASP A 157 8.45 -18.04 23.81
N GLN A 158 7.67 -17.32 23.02
CA GLN A 158 6.21 -17.36 23.06
C GLN A 158 5.62 -18.52 22.26
N ILE A 159 6.41 -19.20 21.41
CA ILE A 159 5.93 -20.34 20.63
C ILE A 159 5.66 -21.52 21.55
N PRO A 160 4.45 -22.11 21.53
CA PRO A 160 4.16 -23.31 22.28
C PRO A 160 5.03 -24.50 21.82
N ALA A 161 5.41 -25.39 22.75
CA ALA A 161 6.05 -26.66 22.38
C ALA A 161 5.12 -27.47 21.47
N GLY A 162 5.68 -28.07 20.43
CA GLY A 162 4.90 -28.85 19.45
C GLY A 162 5.65 -29.14 18.16
N GLU A 163 5.00 -29.87 17.26
CA GLU A 163 5.54 -30.13 15.91
C GLU A 163 5.11 -29.04 14.93
N TYR A 164 6.09 -28.54 14.18
CA TYR A 164 5.91 -27.47 13.18
C TYR A 164 6.69 -27.79 11.91
N TRP A 165 6.15 -27.38 10.77
CA TRP A 165 6.91 -27.24 9.55
C TRP A 165 7.73 -25.95 9.62
N VAL A 166 9.04 -26.05 9.36
CA VAL A 166 9.96 -24.90 9.39
C VAL A 166 10.69 -24.77 8.07
N GLN A 167 10.90 -23.55 7.62
CA GLN A 167 11.59 -23.24 6.36
C GLN A 167 12.38 -21.96 6.51
N ALA A 168 13.64 -21.96 6.08
CA ALA A 168 14.48 -20.77 6.04
C ALA A 168 14.43 -20.12 4.66
N VAL A 169 14.48 -18.78 4.67
CA VAL A 169 14.53 -17.92 3.48
C VAL A 169 15.60 -16.86 3.71
N LEU A 170 16.43 -16.58 2.70
CA LEU A 170 17.40 -15.49 2.70
C LEU A 170 17.17 -14.62 1.47
N HIS A 171 16.68 -13.40 1.71
CA HIS A 171 16.51 -12.41 0.66
C HIS A 171 17.76 -11.51 0.57
N PRO A 172 18.53 -11.56 -0.53
CA PRO A 172 19.72 -10.72 -0.71
C PRO A 172 19.37 -9.24 -0.86
N TYR A 173 20.17 -8.37 -0.25
CA TYR A 173 20.16 -6.94 -0.52
C TYR A 173 21.17 -6.58 -1.63
N VAL A 174 20.85 -5.50 -2.32
CA VAL A 174 21.71 -4.88 -3.33
C VAL A 174 22.28 -3.58 -2.77
N GLU A 175 23.52 -3.29 -3.09
CA GLU A 175 24.18 -2.05 -2.71
C GLU A 175 23.84 -0.92 -3.70
N TYR A 176 23.33 0.20 -3.16
CA TYR A 176 23.03 1.40 -3.93
C TYR A 176 23.88 2.57 -3.47
N ASN A 177 24.62 3.16 -4.41
CA ASN A 177 25.44 4.35 -4.20
C ASN A 177 24.64 5.60 -4.60
N ARG A 178 23.80 6.11 -3.70
CA ARG A 178 22.92 7.24 -3.97
C ARG A 178 23.71 8.53 -4.25
N SER A 179 23.11 9.41 -5.06
CA SER A 179 23.72 10.71 -5.45
C SER A 179 23.96 11.66 -4.26
N ASP A 180 23.34 11.42 -3.11
CA ASP A 180 23.60 12.16 -1.86
C ASP A 180 24.86 11.66 -1.10
N GLY A 181 25.58 10.71 -1.69
CA GLY A 181 26.81 10.13 -1.14
C GLY A 181 26.61 9.00 -0.13
N ARG A 182 25.38 8.53 0.05
CA ARG A 182 25.07 7.39 0.93
C ARG A 182 25.13 6.07 0.17
N ASN A 183 25.68 5.09 0.86
CA ASN A 183 25.70 3.70 0.41
C ASN A 183 24.65 2.92 1.23
N LEU A 184 23.66 2.33 0.57
CA LEU A 184 22.53 1.65 1.21
C LEU A 184 22.42 0.21 0.73
N GLN A 185 22.07 -0.68 1.65
CA GLN A 185 21.75 -2.08 1.39
C GLN A 185 20.22 -2.24 1.36
N LEU A 186 19.63 -2.43 0.19
CA LEU A 186 18.20 -2.46 -0.03
C LEU A 186 17.78 -3.69 -0.86
N PRO A 187 16.50 -4.10 -0.83
CA PRO A 187 15.96 -5.01 -1.84
C PRO A 187 16.24 -4.52 -3.26
N SER A 188 16.26 -5.44 -4.22
CA SER A 188 16.43 -5.05 -5.63
C SER A 188 15.16 -4.37 -6.18
N PHE A 189 15.28 -3.65 -7.29
CA PHE A 189 14.11 -3.08 -7.99
C PHE A 189 13.10 -4.13 -8.43
N SER A 190 13.54 -5.37 -8.67
CA SER A 190 12.66 -6.47 -9.07
C SER A 190 11.96 -7.18 -7.91
N THR A 191 12.32 -6.87 -6.66
CA THR A 191 11.75 -7.55 -5.48
C THR A 191 10.24 -7.41 -5.42
N PHE A 192 9.75 -6.19 -5.61
CA PHE A 192 8.32 -5.88 -5.53
C PHE A 192 7.61 -5.91 -6.90
N GLU A 193 8.29 -6.38 -7.93
CA GLU A 193 7.69 -6.75 -9.21
C GLU A 193 7.12 -8.19 -9.19
N SER A 194 7.21 -8.89 -8.06
CA SER A 194 6.67 -10.23 -7.84
C SER A 194 5.63 -10.21 -6.71
N ASP A 195 4.58 -11.01 -6.84
CA ASP A 195 3.42 -11.03 -5.92
C ASP A 195 3.76 -11.46 -4.48
N GLY A 196 4.91 -12.07 -4.24
CA GLY A 196 5.30 -12.56 -2.91
C GLY A 196 6.37 -11.74 -2.21
N GLY A 197 6.76 -10.58 -2.76
CA GLY A 197 7.75 -9.68 -2.15
C GLY A 197 9.04 -10.40 -1.75
N VAL A 198 9.60 -10.06 -0.61
CA VAL A 198 10.91 -10.58 -0.15
C VAL A 198 10.98 -12.09 0.05
N LEU A 199 9.84 -12.79 0.20
CA LEU A 199 9.82 -14.25 0.41
C LEU A 199 9.97 -15.04 -0.89
N THR A 200 9.61 -14.46 -2.04
CA THR A 200 9.55 -15.15 -3.34
C THR A 200 10.18 -14.35 -4.48
N ALA A 201 10.83 -13.22 -4.17
CA ALA A 201 11.49 -12.41 -5.18
C ALA A 201 12.61 -13.19 -5.88
N PRO A 202 12.88 -12.91 -7.18
CA PRO A 202 13.99 -13.48 -7.89
C PRO A 202 15.32 -13.37 -7.13
N GLY A 203 16.10 -14.45 -7.11
CA GLY A 203 17.37 -14.50 -6.38
C GLY A 203 17.27 -14.79 -4.89
N THR A 204 16.08 -14.88 -4.31
CA THR A 204 15.87 -15.29 -2.91
C THR A 204 16.25 -16.76 -2.72
N LEU A 205 17.10 -17.05 -1.73
CA LEU A 205 17.50 -18.41 -1.38
C LEU A 205 16.52 -19.00 -0.36
N TYR A 206 16.19 -20.28 -0.49
CA TYR A 206 15.33 -20.96 0.48
C TYR A 206 15.69 -22.43 0.70
N SER A 207 15.31 -22.95 1.88
CA SER A 207 15.49 -24.36 2.23
C SER A 207 14.27 -25.20 1.83
N ALA A 208 14.43 -26.52 1.76
CA ALA A 208 13.28 -27.41 1.84
C ALA A 208 12.56 -27.20 3.19
N ALA A 209 11.23 -27.34 3.20
CA ALA A 209 10.48 -27.38 4.45
C ALA A 209 10.80 -28.65 5.23
N LYS A 210 10.97 -28.52 6.55
CA LYS A 210 11.36 -29.60 7.47
C LYS A 210 10.39 -29.67 8.64
N LEU A 211 9.88 -30.86 8.96
CA LEU A 211 9.12 -31.07 10.19
C LEU A 211 10.09 -31.13 11.39
N ALA A 212 9.82 -30.31 12.40
CA ALA A 212 10.64 -30.20 13.59
C ALA A 212 9.80 -30.15 14.87
N LEU A 213 10.28 -30.82 15.93
CA LEU A 213 9.68 -30.73 17.25
C LEU A 213 10.29 -29.54 18.00
N PHE A 214 9.48 -28.50 18.19
CA PHE A 214 9.88 -27.30 18.90
C PHE A 214 9.70 -27.47 20.42
N ASP A 215 10.77 -27.18 21.17
CA ASP A 215 10.77 -27.03 22.62
C ASP A 215 11.49 -25.71 22.97
N PRO A 216 10.80 -24.70 23.54
CA PRO A 216 11.39 -23.39 23.81
C PRO A 216 12.62 -23.43 24.73
N ALA A 217 12.86 -24.52 25.47
CA ALA A 217 14.01 -24.67 26.38
C ALA A 217 15.25 -25.26 25.70
N THR A 218 15.10 -26.07 24.63
CA THR A 218 16.20 -26.89 24.09
C THR A 218 16.29 -26.86 22.56
N PHE A 219 15.42 -26.15 21.87
CA PHE A 219 15.28 -26.23 20.43
C PHE A 219 16.52 -25.73 19.68
N SER A 220 17.03 -26.58 18.79
CA SER A 220 18.02 -26.18 17.79
C SER A 220 17.81 -27.01 16.53
N VAL A 221 17.65 -26.36 15.38
CA VAL A 221 17.48 -27.05 14.10
C VAL A 221 18.37 -26.43 13.03
N ASP A 222 18.96 -27.29 12.20
CA ASP A 222 19.76 -26.89 11.05
C ASP A 222 18.89 -26.87 9.81
N LEU A 223 18.96 -25.76 9.07
CA LEU A 223 18.31 -25.51 7.79
C LEU A 223 19.35 -25.11 6.75
N VAL A 224 19.34 -25.78 5.60
CA VAL A 224 20.29 -25.49 4.51
C VAL A 224 19.53 -24.93 3.33
N LEU A 225 19.90 -23.71 2.88
CA LEU A 225 19.34 -23.08 1.71
C LEU A 225 19.95 -23.75 0.47
N THR A 226 19.13 -24.47 -0.26
CA THR A 226 19.57 -25.29 -1.42
C THR A 226 18.87 -24.88 -2.72
N GLN A 227 17.94 -23.95 -2.65
CA GLN A 227 17.11 -23.53 -3.76
C GLN A 227 17.18 -22.01 -3.91
N VAL A 228 16.98 -21.51 -5.12
CA VAL A 228 16.96 -20.08 -5.46
C VAL A 228 15.71 -19.81 -6.28
N GLU A 229 15.02 -18.72 -5.98
CA GLU A 229 13.89 -18.27 -6.79
C GLU A 229 14.38 -17.84 -8.18
N PRO A 230 13.76 -18.37 -9.25
CA PRO A 230 14.14 -18.05 -10.61
C PRO A 230 13.78 -16.62 -10.99
N ASP A 231 14.46 -16.11 -12.03
CA ASP A 231 14.05 -14.86 -12.67
C ASP A 231 12.63 -14.95 -13.21
N LEU A 232 11.92 -13.82 -13.16
CA LEU A 232 10.59 -13.73 -13.73
C LEU A 232 10.64 -13.92 -15.26
N PRO A 233 9.73 -14.70 -15.86
CA PRO A 233 9.70 -14.88 -17.29
C PRO A 233 9.45 -13.54 -18.00
N PRO A 234 9.94 -13.34 -19.25
CA PRO A 234 9.67 -12.12 -19.99
C PRO A 234 8.18 -11.92 -20.24
N LEU A 235 7.72 -10.66 -20.21
CA LEU A 235 6.35 -10.28 -20.54
C LEU A 235 6.14 -10.33 -22.04
N GLY A 236 4.98 -10.86 -22.46
CA GLY A 236 4.52 -10.83 -23.84
C GLY A 236 3.51 -9.71 -24.08
N GLU A 237 3.37 -9.25 -25.32
CA GLU A 237 2.29 -8.35 -25.71
C GLU A 237 1.09 -9.21 -26.20
N PRO A 238 -0.01 -9.30 -25.44
CA PRO A 238 -1.10 -10.21 -25.76
C PRO A 238 -1.96 -9.75 -26.95
N HIS A 239 -1.86 -8.47 -27.33
CA HIS A 239 -2.61 -7.88 -28.45
C HIS A 239 -1.85 -6.74 -29.12
N GLU A 240 -2.11 -6.49 -30.41
CA GLU A 240 -1.44 -5.41 -31.15
C GLU A 240 -1.68 -4.00 -30.59
N LEU A 241 -2.83 -3.77 -29.95
CA LEU A 241 -3.16 -2.49 -29.30
C LEU A 241 -2.56 -2.37 -27.90
N LEU A 242 -2.05 -3.45 -27.32
CA LEU A 242 -1.51 -3.43 -25.95
C LEU A 242 0.02 -3.59 -25.99
N LYS A 243 0.71 -2.55 -25.53
CA LYS A 243 2.18 -2.44 -25.56
C LYS A 243 2.76 -2.40 -24.18
N HIS A 244 3.79 -3.21 -23.90
CA HIS A 244 4.63 -3.04 -22.72
C HIS A 244 5.84 -2.19 -23.08
N VAL A 245 6.03 -1.09 -22.34
CA VAL A 245 7.07 -0.10 -22.63
C VAL A 245 8.00 0.02 -21.45
N THR A 246 9.30 0.01 -21.73
CA THR A 246 10.35 0.26 -20.74
C THR A 246 11.13 1.51 -21.15
N PHE A 247 11.40 2.38 -20.19
CA PHE A 247 12.11 3.64 -20.39
C PHE A 247 13.17 3.83 -19.28
N ARG A 248 14.42 4.02 -19.65
CA ARG A 248 15.46 4.36 -18.69
C ARG A 248 15.33 5.83 -18.30
N SER A 249 15.06 6.09 -17.02
CA SER A 249 14.97 7.45 -16.49
C SER A 249 16.37 8.01 -16.19
N PRO A 250 16.79 9.10 -16.82
CA PRO A 250 18.05 9.76 -16.50
C PRO A 250 18.14 10.28 -15.07
N SER A 251 17.08 10.94 -14.58
CA SER A 251 17.07 11.55 -13.24
C SER A 251 17.08 10.51 -12.12
N LEU A 252 16.27 9.44 -12.25
CA LEU A 252 16.25 8.35 -11.29
C LEU A 252 17.56 7.56 -11.31
N SER A 253 18.11 7.29 -12.50
CA SER A 253 19.40 6.61 -12.62
C SER A 253 20.54 7.41 -11.97
N GLN A 254 20.51 8.73 -12.09
CA GLN A 254 21.45 9.61 -11.39
C GLN A 254 21.26 9.54 -9.87
N PHE A 255 20.02 9.56 -9.40
CA PHE A 255 19.72 9.49 -7.96
C PHE A 255 20.22 8.18 -7.33
N TRP A 256 19.94 7.04 -7.96
CA TRP A 256 20.27 5.71 -7.43
C TRP A 256 21.69 5.24 -7.71
N GLY A 257 22.42 5.92 -8.61
CA GLY A 257 23.78 5.52 -9.02
C GLY A 257 23.82 4.25 -9.88
N THR A 258 22.67 3.83 -10.40
CA THR A 258 22.51 2.67 -11.30
C THR A 258 21.39 2.93 -12.30
N ASP A 259 21.31 2.13 -13.36
CA ASP A 259 20.21 2.27 -14.32
C ASP A 259 18.85 1.95 -13.68
N VAL A 260 17.93 2.91 -13.75
CA VAL A 260 16.55 2.78 -13.26
C VAL A 260 15.57 2.93 -14.42
N PHE A 261 14.61 2.04 -14.47
CA PHE A 261 13.64 1.97 -15.55
C PHE A 261 12.22 2.21 -15.03
N LEU A 262 11.53 3.15 -15.66
CA LEU A 262 10.08 3.27 -15.59
C LEU A 262 9.46 2.38 -16.65
N LYS A 263 8.34 1.75 -16.33
CA LYS A 263 7.63 0.86 -17.23
C LYS A 263 6.16 1.24 -17.31
N ALA A 264 5.48 0.86 -18.37
CA ALA A 264 4.03 1.00 -18.48
C ALA A 264 3.44 -0.03 -19.42
N TRP A 265 2.20 -0.43 -19.13
CA TRP A 265 1.31 -0.96 -20.12
C TRP A 265 0.58 0.19 -20.81
N VAL A 266 0.59 0.19 -22.13
CA VAL A 266 -0.02 1.23 -22.97
C VAL A 266 -1.07 0.59 -23.85
N LEU A 267 -2.35 0.91 -23.59
CA LEU A 267 -3.45 0.48 -24.46
C LEU A 267 -3.76 1.58 -25.48
N LEU A 268 -3.53 1.25 -26.73
CA LEU A 268 -3.75 2.14 -27.86
C LEU A 268 -5.22 2.17 -28.26
N PRO A 269 -5.71 3.29 -28.82
CA PRO A 269 -7.07 3.40 -29.32
C PRO A 269 -7.36 2.39 -30.44
N TYR A 270 -8.60 1.97 -30.56
CA TYR A 270 -9.04 1.14 -31.71
C TYR A 270 -8.73 1.85 -33.03
N ARG A 271 -8.34 1.07 -34.03
CA ARG A 271 -7.91 1.54 -35.37
C ARG A 271 -6.65 2.43 -35.36
N PHE A 272 -5.86 2.42 -34.27
CA PHE A 272 -4.64 3.23 -34.17
C PHE A 272 -3.67 3.06 -35.35
N PHE A 273 -3.60 1.88 -35.95
CA PHE A 273 -2.69 1.55 -37.06
C PHE A 273 -3.31 1.78 -38.44
N ASP A 274 -4.57 2.21 -38.54
CA ASP A 274 -5.21 2.49 -39.83
C ASP A 274 -4.62 3.76 -40.46
N ASP A 275 -4.46 3.76 -41.80
CA ASP A 275 -3.91 4.91 -42.53
C ASP A 275 -4.72 6.21 -42.30
N GLU A 276 -6.03 6.08 -42.10
CA GLU A 276 -6.94 7.19 -41.83
C GLU A 276 -6.65 7.87 -40.47
N MET A 277 -6.06 7.14 -39.52
CA MET A 277 -5.79 7.59 -38.16
C MET A 277 -4.36 8.06 -37.95
N LYS A 278 -3.48 7.99 -38.95
CA LYS A 278 -2.04 8.26 -38.81
C LYS A 278 -1.70 9.67 -38.31
N ASP A 279 -2.56 10.65 -38.58
CA ASP A 279 -2.37 12.06 -38.21
C ASP A 279 -3.21 12.45 -36.97
N VAL A 280 -3.95 11.53 -36.36
CA VAL A 280 -4.75 11.76 -35.14
C VAL A 280 -3.85 11.72 -33.91
N HIS A 281 -3.99 12.74 -33.05
CA HIS A 281 -3.34 12.81 -31.75
C HIS A 281 -4.37 12.52 -30.65
N TYR A 282 -3.95 11.80 -29.61
CA TYR A 282 -4.85 11.26 -28.60
C TYR A 282 -4.55 11.80 -27.21
N PRO A 283 -5.58 12.05 -26.37
CA PRO A 283 -5.38 12.35 -24.96
C PRO A 283 -4.85 11.11 -24.22
N LEU A 284 -4.18 11.36 -23.07
CA LEU A 284 -3.71 10.32 -22.16
C LEU A 284 -4.64 10.19 -20.96
N PHE A 285 -4.96 8.94 -20.62
CA PHE A 285 -5.60 8.52 -19.37
C PHE A 285 -4.56 7.78 -18.56
N VAL A 286 -3.93 8.47 -17.61
CA VAL A 286 -2.85 7.91 -16.79
C VAL A 286 -3.46 7.18 -15.61
N TYR A 287 -3.29 5.87 -15.59
CA TYR A 287 -3.79 5.00 -14.54
C TYR A 287 -2.69 4.73 -13.51
N HIS A 288 -2.95 5.17 -12.29
CA HIS A 288 -2.12 4.95 -11.11
C HIS A 288 -2.66 3.75 -10.32
N THR A 289 -1.78 2.82 -9.96
CA THR A 289 -2.12 1.60 -9.22
C THR A 289 -0.85 1.01 -8.63
N HIS A 290 -0.97 0.07 -7.71
CA HIS A 290 0.13 -0.81 -7.33
C HIS A 290 0.75 -1.48 -8.56
N TYR A 291 2.00 -1.90 -8.44
CA TYR A 291 2.64 -2.63 -9.53
C TYR A 291 1.82 -3.88 -9.88
N SER A 292 1.43 -3.97 -11.11
CA SER A 292 0.89 -5.19 -11.69
C SER A 292 1.76 -5.63 -12.85
N ARG A 293 2.24 -6.87 -12.79
CA ARG A 293 3.08 -7.42 -13.85
C ARG A 293 2.36 -7.47 -15.20
N GLU A 294 1.07 -7.81 -15.18
CA GLU A 294 0.20 -7.85 -16.35
C GLU A 294 -0.61 -6.56 -16.47
N PHE A 295 -1.22 -6.36 -17.61
CA PHE A 295 -2.19 -5.28 -17.79
C PHE A 295 -3.41 -5.58 -16.91
N GLU A 296 -3.58 -4.80 -15.85
CA GLU A 296 -4.57 -5.04 -14.80
C GLU A 296 -6.00 -5.02 -15.33
N HIS A 297 -6.27 -4.23 -16.36
CA HIS A 297 -7.60 -4.11 -16.94
C HIS A 297 -8.07 -5.34 -17.72
N SER A 298 -7.28 -6.37 -17.88
CA SER A 298 -7.59 -7.58 -18.61
C SER A 298 -8.17 -7.27 -20.02
N PHE A 299 -7.45 -7.54 -21.08
CA PHE A 299 -7.83 -7.17 -22.44
C PHE A 299 -7.88 -8.43 -23.32
N TYR A 300 -9.01 -9.14 -23.27
CA TYR A 300 -9.15 -10.46 -23.88
C TYR A 300 -9.95 -10.41 -25.20
N PRO A 301 -9.34 -10.72 -26.35
CA PRO A 301 -10.03 -10.72 -27.64
C PRO A 301 -10.99 -11.90 -27.82
N THR A 302 -10.84 -12.95 -27.01
CA THR A 302 -11.64 -14.17 -27.12
C THR A 302 -12.69 -14.20 -26.03
N PRO A 303 -13.98 -14.43 -26.35
CA PRO A 303 -15.00 -14.59 -25.31
C PRO A 303 -14.70 -15.82 -24.47
N PRO A 304 -15.02 -15.79 -23.17
CA PRO A 304 -14.86 -16.95 -22.32
C PRO A 304 -15.68 -18.11 -22.85
N ALA A 305 -15.10 -19.32 -22.83
CA ALA A 305 -15.72 -20.52 -23.38
C ALA A 305 -17.07 -20.87 -22.71
N ASN A 306 -17.21 -20.51 -21.44
CA ASN A 306 -18.44 -20.68 -20.67
C ASN A 306 -18.60 -19.50 -19.70
N THR A 307 -19.56 -18.62 -19.96
CA THR A 307 -19.83 -17.44 -19.14
C THR A 307 -20.33 -17.77 -17.73
N THR A 308 -20.84 -18.99 -17.49
CA THR A 308 -21.31 -19.40 -16.18
C THR A 308 -20.18 -19.82 -15.23
N THR A 309 -19.07 -20.33 -15.80
CA THR A 309 -17.90 -20.82 -15.04
C THR A 309 -16.67 -19.91 -15.18
N ALA A 310 -16.71 -18.97 -16.12
CA ALA A 310 -15.64 -18.00 -16.29
C ALA A 310 -15.54 -17.08 -15.07
N SER A 311 -14.33 -16.73 -14.69
CA SER A 311 -14.07 -15.71 -13.68
C SER A 311 -14.67 -14.35 -14.09
N LEU A 312 -14.95 -13.50 -13.11
CA LEU A 312 -15.39 -12.14 -13.41
C LEU A 312 -14.35 -11.38 -14.23
N GLY A 313 -13.05 -11.58 -13.96
CA GLY A 313 -11.97 -10.98 -14.73
C GLY A 313 -12.00 -11.36 -16.20
N GLU A 314 -12.20 -12.64 -16.54
CA GLU A 314 -12.33 -13.09 -17.93
C GLU A 314 -13.53 -12.47 -18.64
N GLN A 315 -14.68 -12.40 -17.94
CA GLN A 315 -15.88 -11.82 -18.52
C GLN A 315 -15.70 -10.31 -18.77
N TYR A 316 -15.20 -9.58 -17.79
CA TYR A 316 -15.00 -8.13 -17.90
C TYR A 316 -13.89 -7.77 -18.87
N GLY A 317 -12.81 -8.53 -18.91
CA GLY A 317 -11.73 -8.33 -19.89
C GLY A 317 -12.20 -8.48 -21.33
N PHE A 318 -13.10 -9.43 -21.58
CA PHE A 318 -13.74 -9.57 -22.89
C PHE A 318 -14.73 -8.43 -23.19
N TYR A 319 -15.52 -7.98 -22.20
CA TYR A 319 -16.42 -6.82 -22.38
C TYR A 319 -15.63 -5.54 -22.62
N PHE A 320 -14.54 -5.32 -21.89
CA PHE A 320 -13.70 -4.16 -22.10
C PHE A 320 -13.09 -4.17 -23.50
N PHE A 321 -12.51 -5.31 -23.94
CA PHE A 321 -12.01 -5.49 -25.29
C PHE A 321 -13.08 -5.20 -26.34
N SER A 322 -14.26 -5.80 -26.21
CA SER A 322 -15.35 -5.67 -27.17
C SER A 322 -15.84 -4.23 -27.31
N ASN A 323 -15.96 -3.51 -26.20
CA ASN A 323 -16.36 -2.10 -26.20
C ASN A 323 -15.24 -1.19 -26.74
N TRP A 324 -13.98 -1.48 -26.37
CA TRP A 324 -12.82 -0.71 -26.82
C TRP A 324 -12.62 -0.78 -28.34
N THR A 325 -12.87 -1.96 -28.93
CA THR A 325 -12.69 -2.24 -30.36
C THR A 325 -13.99 -2.09 -31.18
N SER A 326 -14.96 -1.33 -30.68
CA SER A 326 -16.26 -1.13 -31.31
C SER A 326 -16.41 0.27 -31.90
N ASP A 327 -17.08 0.38 -33.05
CA ASP A 327 -17.51 1.64 -33.68
C ASP A 327 -19.03 1.85 -33.58
N LYS A 328 -19.74 1.05 -32.75
CA LYS A 328 -21.17 1.23 -32.58
C LYS A 328 -21.46 2.49 -31.77
N PRO A 329 -22.36 3.38 -32.22
CA PRO A 329 -22.66 4.62 -31.51
C PRO A 329 -23.18 4.46 -30.06
N THR A 330 -23.62 3.25 -29.71
CA THR A 330 -24.11 2.93 -28.37
C THR A 330 -23.01 2.51 -27.40
N ASP A 331 -21.81 2.23 -27.88
CA ASP A 331 -20.74 1.70 -27.07
C ASP A 331 -19.95 2.84 -26.40
N PRO A 332 -19.48 2.67 -25.16
CA PRO A 332 -19.03 3.78 -24.31
C PRO A 332 -17.79 4.51 -24.82
N PHE A 333 -16.96 3.85 -25.62
CA PHE A 333 -15.70 4.41 -26.13
C PHE A 333 -15.77 4.92 -27.57
N THR A 334 -16.91 4.77 -28.25
CA THR A 334 -17.09 5.32 -29.60
C THR A 334 -17.06 6.85 -29.56
N ASN A 335 -16.24 7.48 -30.38
CA ASN A 335 -15.97 8.92 -30.37
C ASN A 335 -15.32 9.43 -29.05
N LYS A 336 -14.76 8.53 -28.23
CA LYS A 336 -14.10 8.84 -26.97
C LYS A 336 -12.78 8.10 -26.86
N ARG A 337 -11.95 8.28 -27.89
CA ARG A 337 -10.68 7.58 -28.03
C ARG A 337 -9.57 8.28 -27.25
N GLY A 338 -8.64 7.49 -26.71
CA GLY A 338 -7.46 7.98 -26.03
C GLY A 338 -6.51 6.85 -25.74
N ILE A 339 -5.40 7.14 -25.16
CA ILE A 339 -4.34 6.18 -24.77
C ILE A 339 -4.44 5.95 -23.28
N VAL A 340 -4.66 4.70 -22.85
CA VAL A 340 -4.57 4.32 -21.43
C VAL A 340 -3.12 3.97 -21.12
N VAL A 341 -2.57 4.57 -20.08
CA VAL A 341 -1.21 4.33 -19.61
C VAL A 341 -1.28 3.82 -18.16
N GLN A 342 -1.13 2.52 -17.96
CA GLN A 342 -0.95 1.93 -16.63
C GLN A 342 0.52 2.00 -16.25
N LEU A 343 0.84 2.83 -15.28
CA LEU A 343 2.20 3.05 -14.82
C LEU A 343 2.73 1.86 -14.00
N GLN A 344 4.03 1.60 -14.11
CA GLN A 344 4.78 0.64 -13.31
C GLN A 344 6.08 1.32 -12.85
N HIS A 345 6.17 1.62 -11.56
CA HIS A 345 7.26 2.41 -11.00
C HIS A 345 7.73 1.88 -9.64
N ALA A 346 7.87 0.55 -9.55
CA ALA A 346 8.45 -0.11 -8.39
C ALA A 346 9.85 0.44 -8.06
N ASN A 347 10.18 0.41 -6.78
CA ASN A 347 11.46 0.87 -6.26
C ASN A 347 11.96 -0.08 -5.16
N PRO A 348 13.19 0.08 -4.62
CA PRO A 348 13.74 -0.83 -3.63
C PRO A 348 13.00 -0.89 -2.29
N TYR A 349 12.03 -0.03 -2.05
CA TYR A 349 11.23 -0.03 -0.83
C TYR A 349 9.82 -0.57 -1.05
N TYR A 350 9.26 -0.45 -2.27
CA TYR A 350 7.86 -0.79 -2.52
C TYR A 350 7.56 -1.03 -4.01
N ASP A 351 6.38 -1.54 -4.27
CA ASP A 351 5.89 -1.85 -5.61
C ASP A 351 5.50 -0.61 -6.44
N ASP A 352 5.34 0.54 -5.79
CA ASP A 352 5.14 1.84 -6.45
C ASP A 352 5.93 2.96 -5.75
N SER A 353 5.95 4.16 -6.34
CA SER A 353 6.69 5.32 -5.84
C SER A 353 5.79 6.43 -5.30
N TYR A 354 4.50 6.21 -5.20
CA TYR A 354 3.51 7.27 -4.94
C TYR A 354 3.53 8.42 -5.96
N ALA A 355 4.20 8.22 -7.10
CA ALA A 355 4.32 9.15 -8.23
C ALA A 355 4.74 10.59 -7.85
N VAL A 356 5.45 10.79 -6.73
CA VAL A 356 5.93 12.09 -6.25
C VAL A 356 7.44 12.10 -6.04
N ASN A 357 8.02 13.28 -5.93
CA ASN A 357 9.42 13.43 -5.56
C ASN A 357 9.61 13.13 -4.07
N SER A 358 10.62 12.37 -3.72
CA SER A 358 10.93 11.97 -2.35
C SER A 358 12.43 12.03 -2.04
N ALA A 359 12.74 12.36 -0.79
CA ALA A 359 14.12 12.40 -0.32
C ALA A 359 14.78 11.01 -0.29
N ASN A 360 14.02 9.94 -0.11
CA ASN A 360 14.55 8.58 0.02
C ASN A 360 14.52 7.78 -1.27
N ILE A 361 13.49 7.98 -2.12
CA ILE A 361 13.32 7.18 -3.34
C ILE A 361 13.65 7.93 -4.63
N GLY A 362 13.79 9.28 -4.59
CA GLY A 362 14.20 10.08 -5.74
C GLY A 362 13.07 10.86 -6.42
N PRO A 363 13.36 11.50 -7.56
CA PRO A 363 12.44 12.42 -8.21
C PRO A 363 11.44 11.69 -9.13
N TYR A 364 10.64 10.75 -8.60
CA TYR A 364 9.68 9.99 -9.42
C TYR A 364 8.59 10.85 -10.04
N GLY A 365 8.08 11.85 -9.31
CA GLY A 365 7.07 12.76 -9.86
C GLY A 365 7.57 13.51 -11.10
N ASP A 366 8.78 14.06 -11.04
CA ASP A 366 9.41 14.74 -12.17
C ASP A 366 9.75 13.76 -13.30
N ALA A 367 10.27 12.58 -12.96
CA ALA A 367 10.64 11.56 -13.95
C ALA A 367 9.41 11.05 -14.73
N ILE A 368 8.28 10.82 -14.05
CA ILE A 368 7.04 10.42 -14.71
C ILE A 368 6.51 11.58 -15.58
N THR A 369 6.38 12.78 -15.01
CA THR A 369 5.74 13.92 -15.65
C THR A 369 6.56 14.51 -16.81
N TYR A 370 7.88 14.63 -16.65
CA TYR A 370 8.73 15.36 -17.60
C TYR A 370 9.65 14.49 -18.46
N GLU A 371 9.84 13.19 -18.09
CA GLU A 371 10.65 12.28 -18.89
C GLU A 371 9.77 11.21 -19.56
N PHE A 372 9.00 10.45 -18.78
CA PHE A 372 8.35 9.25 -19.26
C PHE A 372 7.07 9.54 -20.06
N LEU A 373 6.14 10.37 -19.56
CA LEU A 373 4.92 10.70 -20.31
C LEU A 373 5.23 11.40 -21.65
N PRO A 374 6.13 12.39 -21.74
CA PRO A 374 6.52 12.96 -23.03
C PRO A 374 7.15 11.95 -24.00
N PHE A 375 7.90 10.97 -23.49
CA PHE A 375 8.41 9.88 -24.30
C PHE A 375 7.29 9.02 -24.87
N LEU A 376 6.28 8.64 -24.06
CA LEU A 376 5.11 7.88 -24.49
C LEU A 376 4.28 8.64 -25.52
N GLU A 377 4.00 9.92 -25.26
CA GLU A 377 3.26 10.80 -26.16
C GLU A 377 3.92 10.90 -27.53
N LYS A 378 5.20 11.14 -27.56
CA LYS A 378 5.97 11.17 -28.81
C LYS A 378 5.92 9.84 -29.56
N ARG A 379 5.96 8.71 -28.81
CA ARG A 379 5.97 7.36 -29.40
C ARG A 379 4.61 6.95 -29.95
N PHE A 380 3.52 7.37 -29.29
CA PHE A 380 2.16 6.91 -29.56
C PHE A 380 1.20 8.01 -29.97
N ARG A 381 1.72 9.11 -30.52
CA ARG A 381 0.89 10.24 -30.99
C ARG A 381 -0.04 10.79 -29.90
N GLY A 382 0.47 10.97 -28.68
CA GLY A 382 -0.20 11.76 -27.66
C GLY A 382 -0.26 13.25 -28.05
N VAL A 383 -1.23 13.99 -27.51
CA VAL A 383 -1.34 15.45 -27.73
C VAL A 383 -0.10 16.19 -27.22
N GLY A 384 0.50 15.73 -26.12
CA GLY A 384 1.75 16.29 -25.59
C GLY A 384 1.56 17.54 -24.73
N GLU A 385 0.34 17.87 -24.34
CA GLU A 385 0.02 19.04 -23.54
C GLU A 385 -0.83 18.68 -22.32
N GLY A 386 -0.64 19.41 -21.21
CA GLY A 386 -1.30 19.13 -19.94
C GLY A 386 -2.82 19.10 -19.98
N TRP A 387 -3.45 19.90 -20.85
CA TRP A 387 -4.90 19.92 -21.00
C TRP A 387 -5.49 18.58 -21.51
N ALA A 388 -4.67 17.75 -22.15
CA ALA A 388 -5.07 16.46 -22.71
C ALA A 388 -4.62 15.26 -21.85
N ARG A 389 -4.11 15.48 -20.63
CA ARG A 389 -3.71 14.42 -19.70
C ARG A 389 -4.67 14.41 -18.52
N THR A 390 -5.35 13.30 -18.29
CA THR A 390 -6.16 13.06 -17.09
C THR A 390 -5.64 11.85 -16.34
N MET A 391 -5.91 11.80 -15.04
CA MET A 391 -5.42 10.75 -14.16
C MET A 391 -6.55 10.07 -13.43
N TYR A 392 -6.38 8.80 -13.11
CA TYR A 392 -7.30 8.06 -12.27
C TYR A 392 -6.58 6.92 -11.56
N GLY A 393 -7.16 6.44 -10.46
CA GLY A 393 -6.61 5.32 -9.70
C GLY A 393 -7.38 5.07 -8.42
N GLY A 394 -7.15 3.92 -7.81
CA GLY A 394 -7.77 3.50 -6.55
C GLY A 394 -6.74 3.29 -5.45
N SER A 395 -7.15 3.48 -4.18
CA SER A 395 -6.30 3.28 -3.01
C SER A 395 -5.04 4.18 -3.09
N THR A 396 -3.84 3.62 -3.05
CA THR A 396 -2.57 4.31 -3.36
C THR A 396 -2.68 5.12 -4.66
N GLY A 397 -3.15 4.51 -5.76
CA GLY A 397 -3.35 5.21 -7.04
C GLY A 397 -4.39 6.32 -6.97
N GLY A 398 -5.36 6.24 -6.06
CA GLY A 398 -6.29 7.32 -5.74
C GLY A 398 -5.58 8.53 -5.14
N TRP A 399 -4.69 8.31 -4.19
CA TRP A 399 -3.84 9.36 -3.62
C TRP A 399 -2.88 9.92 -4.67
N GLU A 400 -2.21 9.06 -5.43
CA GLU A 400 -1.28 9.46 -6.48
C GLU A 400 -1.94 10.38 -7.50
N SER A 401 -3.07 9.96 -8.10
CA SER A 401 -3.78 10.76 -9.09
C SER A 401 -4.16 12.14 -8.56
N PHE A 402 -4.61 12.23 -7.30
CA PHE A 402 -4.99 13.49 -6.69
C PHE A 402 -3.77 14.34 -6.31
N ALA A 403 -2.76 13.76 -5.67
CA ALA A 403 -1.56 14.46 -5.25
C ALA A 403 -0.78 15.01 -6.45
N VAL A 404 -0.59 14.19 -7.49
CA VAL A 404 0.08 14.61 -8.73
C VAL A 404 -0.68 15.77 -9.39
N GLN A 405 -2.03 15.76 -9.42
CA GLN A 405 -2.81 16.89 -9.90
C GLN A 405 -2.55 18.17 -9.09
N VAL A 406 -2.36 18.03 -7.78
CA VAL A 406 -2.10 19.18 -6.88
C VAL A 406 -0.65 19.67 -6.98
N TYR A 407 0.32 18.78 -7.17
CA TYR A 407 1.74 19.16 -7.29
C TYR A 407 2.11 19.66 -8.69
N TYR A 408 1.46 19.14 -9.74
CA TYR A 408 1.69 19.49 -11.14
C TYR A 408 0.41 20.00 -11.82
N PRO A 409 -0.21 21.10 -11.31
CA PRO A 409 -1.58 21.48 -11.66
C PRO A 409 -1.77 21.96 -13.11
N GLU A 410 -0.69 22.27 -13.82
CA GLU A 410 -0.71 22.70 -15.23
C GLU A 410 -0.36 21.55 -16.19
N GLU A 411 0.27 20.48 -15.68
CA GLU A 411 0.67 19.32 -16.47
C GLU A 411 -0.47 18.30 -16.64
N TYR A 412 -1.53 18.43 -15.84
CA TYR A 412 -2.68 17.53 -15.86
C TYR A 412 -4.01 18.30 -15.76
N ASN A 413 -5.04 17.72 -16.37
CA ASN A 413 -6.35 18.31 -16.54
C ASN A 413 -7.47 17.54 -15.81
N GLY A 414 -7.20 17.05 -14.64
CA GLY A 414 -8.19 16.41 -13.78
C GLY A 414 -7.77 15.04 -13.28
N CYS A 415 -8.24 14.73 -12.08
CA CYS A 415 -8.04 13.45 -11.42
C CYS A 415 -9.38 12.85 -10.98
N TRP A 416 -9.54 11.55 -11.20
CA TRP A 416 -10.62 10.70 -10.69
C TRP A 416 -10.03 9.75 -9.66
N SER A 417 -10.09 10.17 -8.41
CA SER A 417 -9.45 9.52 -7.26
C SER A 417 -10.45 8.61 -6.54
N PHE A 418 -10.15 7.32 -6.46
CA PHE A 418 -11.04 6.32 -5.84
C PHE A 418 -10.46 5.85 -4.52
N CYS A 419 -11.29 5.80 -3.46
CA CYS A 419 -10.90 5.29 -2.15
C CYS A 419 -9.45 5.66 -1.74
N PRO A 420 -9.05 6.96 -1.87
CA PRO A 420 -7.65 7.37 -1.77
C PRO A 420 -7.07 7.16 -0.38
N ASP A 421 -5.78 6.92 -0.30
CA ASP A 421 -5.02 7.04 0.93
C ASP A 421 -5.17 8.43 1.56
N ALA A 422 -4.74 8.58 2.81
CA ALA A 422 -5.05 9.77 3.59
C ALA A 422 -4.50 11.07 2.97
N PHE A 423 -5.38 12.01 2.66
CA PHE A 423 -5.06 13.37 2.20
C PHE A 423 -4.76 14.34 3.34
N ASP A 424 -5.16 14.00 4.56
CA ASP A 424 -5.03 14.81 5.78
C ASP A 424 -4.51 13.95 6.91
N PHE A 425 -3.37 14.32 7.45
CA PHE A 425 -2.69 13.52 8.47
C PHE A 425 -3.25 13.68 9.88
N HIS A 426 -4.33 14.48 10.09
CA HIS A 426 -5.19 14.35 11.27
C HIS A 426 -6.03 13.07 11.25
N ARG A 427 -6.12 12.40 10.10
CA ARG A 427 -6.79 11.11 9.89
C ARG A 427 -5.96 10.22 8.97
N PHE A 428 -4.76 9.90 9.44
CA PHE A 428 -3.93 8.89 8.78
C PHE A 428 -4.41 7.51 9.25
N GLN A 429 -5.37 6.94 8.53
CA GLN A 429 -6.28 5.91 9.03
C GLN A 429 -6.93 6.38 10.36
N GLN A 430 -6.76 5.64 11.46
CA GLN A 430 -7.29 6.03 12.79
C GLN A 430 -6.33 6.90 13.63
N VAL A 431 -5.17 7.28 13.09
CA VAL A 431 -4.16 8.05 13.82
C VAL A 431 -4.27 9.53 13.48
N ASP A 432 -4.38 10.37 14.47
CA ASP A 432 -4.08 11.80 14.36
C ASP A 432 -2.59 11.98 14.65
N LEU A 433 -1.79 12.16 13.58
CA LEU A 433 -0.33 12.25 13.71
C LEU A 433 0.12 13.47 14.54
N PHE A 434 -0.69 14.52 14.63
CA PHE A 434 -0.35 15.74 15.35
C PHE A 434 -0.74 15.69 16.83
N ALA A 435 -1.87 15.05 17.15
CA ALA A 435 -2.42 15.02 18.50
C ALA A 435 -2.07 13.75 19.29
N ASN A 436 -1.83 12.64 18.62
CA ASN A 436 -1.57 11.37 19.27
C ASN A 436 -0.07 11.23 19.61
N LYS A 437 0.22 10.55 20.71
CA LYS A 437 1.58 10.19 21.12
C LYS A 437 1.97 8.77 20.69
N ASN A 438 0.98 7.94 20.39
CA ASN A 438 1.15 6.55 20.02
C ASN A 438 0.21 6.18 18.89
N ALA A 439 0.73 5.49 17.89
CA ALA A 439 -0.01 5.06 16.72
C ALA A 439 -0.90 3.84 17.01
N TYR A 440 -0.51 2.98 17.94
CA TYR A 440 -1.16 1.67 18.14
C TYR A 440 -2.35 1.72 19.08
N TYR A 441 -2.36 2.65 20.06
CA TYR A 441 -3.45 2.72 21.04
C TYR A 441 -4.02 4.11 21.21
N ALA A 442 -5.32 4.15 21.45
CA ALA A 442 -5.97 5.29 22.08
C ALA A 442 -5.95 5.07 23.61
N ARG A 443 -5.28 5.96 24.34
CA ARG A 443 -5.15 5.86 25.81
C ARG A 443 -6.01 6.91 26.49
N GLY A 444 -6.92 6.47 27.35
CA GLY A 444 -7.60 7.31 28.33
C GLY A 444 -6.99 7.14 29.73
N ASP A 445 -7.54 7.84 30.74
CA ASP A 445 -7.04 7.78 32.11
C ASP A 445 -7.05 6.36 32.71
N TRP A 446 -8.02 5.55 32.32
CA TRP A 446 -8.26 4.24 32.92
C TRP A 446 -8.29 3.11 31.89
N THR A 447 -8.28 3.42 30.60
CA THR A 447 -8.44 2.42 29.54
C THR A 447 -7.42 2.63 28.44
N GLN A 448 -7.07 1.54 27.79
CA GLN A 448 -6.34 1.52 26.54
C GLN A 448 -7.14 0.72 25.52
N LYS A 449 -7.22 1.23 24.30
CA LYS A 449 -7.89 0.54 23.19
C LYS A 449 -6.95 0.51 22.00
N ASP A 450 -6.86 -0.63 21.36
CA ASP A 450 -6.10 -0.78 20.11
C ASP A 450 -6.77 0.02 18.99
N ARG A 451 -5.96 0.58 18.09
CA ARG A 451 -6.44 1.21 16.86
C ARG A 451 -6.51 0.16 15.76
N GLY A 452 -7.58 0.17 14.98
CA GLY A 452 -7.70 -0.65 13.80
C GLY A 452 -6.88 -0.10 12.64
N ALA A 453 -6.21 -0.97 11.92
CA ALA A 453 -5.69 -0.72 10.58
C ALA A 453 -6.73 -1.11 9.53
N LYS A 454 -7.39 -2.26 9.74
CA LYS A 454 -8.46 -2.75 8.86
C LYS A 454 -9.74 -3.03 9.63
N ARG A 455 -10.89 -2.76 9.01
CA ARG A 455 -12.23 -3.09 9.52
C ARG A 455 -13.11 -3.71 8.43
N ASN A 456 -14.19 -4.38 8.86
CA ASN A 456 -15.29 -4.71 7.95
C ASN A 456 -16.32 -3.56 7.93
N TYR A 457 -17.34 -3.70 7.07
CA TYR A 457 -18.42 -2.71 6.94
C TYR A 457 -19.29 -2.53 8.19
N LEU A 458 -19.26 -3.48 9.13
CA LEU A 458 -19.94 -3.38 10.44
C LEU A 458 -19.10 -2.60 11.46
N GLY A 459 -17.85 -2.29 11.15
CA GLY A 459 -16.93 -1.60 12.04
C GLY A 459 -16.09 -2.53 12.92
N ASP A 460 -16.19 -3.85 12.77
CA ASP A 460 -15.32 -4.78 13.51
C ASP A 460 -13.90 -4.66 13.00
N ILE A 461 -12.95 -4.47 13.91
CA ILE A 461 -11.53 -4.46 13.61
C ILE A 461 -11.12 -5.85 13.14
N ARG A 462 -10.47 -5.92 11.99
CA ARG A 462 -9.94 -7.13 11.36
C ARG A 462 -8.45 -7.27 11.61
N GLU A 463 -7.78 -6.16 11.68
CA GLU A 463 -6.36 -6.04 11.94
C GLU A 463 -6.09 -4.73 12.67
N THR A 464 -5.19 -4.76 13.64
CA THR A 464 -4.78 -3.58 14.39
C THR A 464 -3.55 -2.94 13.78
N MET A 465 -3.34 -1.65 14.10
CA MET A 465 -2.12 -0.92 13.72
C MET A 465 -0.84 -1.60 14.20
N ALA A 466 -0.88 -2.22 15.37
CA ALA A 466 0.27 -2.94 15.92
C ALA A 466 0.57 -4.21 15.13
N GLU A 467 -0.46 -4.99 14.78
CA GLU A 467 -0.30 -6.23 14.00
C GLU A 467 0.34 -5.95 12.64
N GLU A 468 -0.20 -5.00 11.88
CA GLU A 468 0.32 -4.63 10.57
C GLU A 468 1.79 -4.15 10.65
N ASN A 469 2.10 -3.25 11.58
CA ASN A 469 3.47 -2.74 11.74
C ASN A 469 4.46 -3.78 12.28
N HIS A 470 4.02 -4.71 13.14
CA HIS A 470 4.87 -5.81 13.59
C HIS A 470 5.12 -6.84 12.48
N HIS A 471 4.14 -7.09 11.61
CA HIS A 471 4.35 -7.89 10.39
C HIS A 471 5.44 -7.27 9.53
N GLU A 472 5.33 -5.98 9.21
CA GLU A 472 6.34 -5.28 8.42
C GLU A 472 7.72 -5.31 9.10
N LEU A 473 7.80 -5.12 10.42
CA LEU A 473 9.07 -5.19 11.15
C LEU A 473 9.74 -6.58 11.05
N ALA A 474 8.94 -7.64 11.01
CA ALA A 474 9.45 -8.99 10.78
C ALA A 474 9.92 -9.18 9.33
N MET A 475 9.17 -8.65 8.35
CA MET A 475 9.52 -8.76 6.92
C MET A 475 10.75 -7.94 6.53
N GLY A 476 10.94 -6.75 7.12
CA GLY A 476 12.09 -5.89 6.82
C GLY A 476 12.38 -4.87 7.91
N SER A 477 13.63 -4.65 8.24
CA SER A 477 14.07 -3.57 9.13
C SER A 477 14.29 -2.28 8.34
N ARG A 478 14.27 -1.11 9.02
CA ARG A 478 14.64 0.20 8.45
C ARG A 478 13.80 0.61 7.23
N GLY A 479 12.52 0.24 7.21
CA GLY A 479 11.62 0.58 6.10
C GLY A 479 11.78 -0.30 4.86
N ARG A 480 12.30 -1.52 4.97
CA ARG A 480 12.61 -2.41 3.83
C ARG A 480 11.68 -3.60 3.71
N SER A 481 10.53 -3.60 4.40
CA SER A 481 9.60 -4.72 4.38
C SER A 481 8.86 -4.89 3.05
N GLY A 482 8.67 -3.81 2.30
CA GLY A 482 7.76 -3.76 1.18
C GLY A 482 6.29 -3.67 1.59
N GLY A 483 6.00 -3.40 2.86
CA GLY A 483 4.64 -3.17 3.35
C GLY A 483 4.23 -1.70 3.24
N GLN A 484 2.93 -1.45 3.43
CA GLN A 484 2.30 -0.15 3.18
C GLN A 484 2.83 0.98 4.08
N TRP A 485 3.07 0.71 5.37
CA TRP A 485 3.60 1.70 6.31
C TRP A 485 5.05 2.04 6.02
N ASP A 486 5.85 1.05 5.63
CA ASP A 486 7.23 1.28 5.19
C ASP A 486 7.28 2.04 3.86
N ALA A 487 6.32 1.79 2.94
CA ALA A 487 6.17 2.57 1.71
C ALA A 487 5.90 4.04 2.00
N TRP A 488 4.90 4.35 2.83
CA TRP A 488 4.60 5.72 3.23
C TRP A 488 5.79 6.38 3.91
N GLN A 489 6.47 5.65 4.80
CA GLN A 489 7.67 6.15 5.46
C GLN A 489 8.80 6.40 4.45
N ALA A 490 9.03 5.52 3.49
CA ALA A 490 10.04 5.73 2.45
C ALA A 490 9.74 6.94 1.58
N VAL A 491 8.47 7.15 1.21
CA VAL A 491 8.05 8.28 0.37
C VAL A 491 8.07 9.60 1.16
N TYR A 492 7.45 9.62 2.34
CA TYR A 492 7.10 10.87 3.02
C TYR A 492 8.14 11.34 4.03
N SER A 493 9.03 10.48 4.53
CA SER A 493 9.98 10.85 5.57
C SER A 493 11.22 11.57 5.03
N PRO A 494 11.86 12.40 5.85
CA PRO A 494 13.22 12.84 5.58
C PRO A 494 14.17 11.65 5.67
N VAL A 495 15.36 11.81 5.08
CA VAL A 495 16.45 10.85 5.26
C VAL A 495 16.96 10.90 6.70
N ASN A 496 17.08 9.77 7.37
CA ASN A 496 17.73 9.68 8.67
C ASN A 496 19.23 9.93 8.51
N ASN A 497 19.74 10.96 9.19
CA ASN A 497 21.15 11.36 9.09
C ASN A 497 22.13 10.35 9.69
N THR A 498 21.66 9.45 10.54
CA THR A 498 22.50 8.47 11.24
C THR A 498 22.89 7.31 10.33
N ASP A 499 21.92 6.78 9.55
CA ASP A 499 22.10 5.56 8.78
C ASP A 499 21.71 5.67 7.29
N GLY A 500 21.07 6.79 6.90
CA GLY A 500 20.71 7.08 5.51
C GLY A 500 19.39 6.46 5.03
N TYR A 501 18.72 5.66 5.87
CA TYR A 501 17.39 5.10 5.58
C TYR A 501 16.28 6.12 5.87
N PRO A 502 15.02 5.84 5.52
CA PRO A 502 13.91 6.72 5.88
C PRO A 502 13.79 6.91 7.39
N ALA A 503 13.61 8.15 7.85
CA ALA A 503 13.37 8.41 9.26
C ALA A 503 12.00 7.85 9.67
N ALA A 504 11.96 7.07 10.74
CA ALA A 504 10.73 6.45 11.22
C ALA A 504 9.72 7.50 11.71
N VAL A 505 8.48 7.44 11.24
CA VAL A 505 7.39 8.30 11.70
C VAL A 505 6.94 7.91 13.11
N TRP A 506 7.11 6.65 13.48
CA TRP A 506 7.02 6.10 14.84
C TRP A 506 7.94 4.91 15.01
N ASP A 507 8.24 4.59 16.24
CA ASP A 507 8.93 3.34 16.58
C ASP A 507 8.02 2.14 16.27
N LYS A 508 8.43 1.27 15.37
CA LYS A 508 7.60 0.15 14.90
C LYS A 508 7.30 -0.92 15.94
N LEU A 509 8.10 -1.03 17.01
CA LEU A 509 7.84 -1.97 18.08
C LEU A 509 6.82 -1.41 19.08
N THR A 510 6.90 -0.12 19.40
CA THR A 510 6.12 0.51 20.48
C THR A 510 4.99 1.40 20.00
N GLY A 511 5.01 1.87 18.76
CA GLY A 511 4.07 2.83 18.20
C GLY A 511 4.29 4.28 18.65
N GLU A 512 5.40 4.60 19.34
CA GLU A 512 5.70 5.97 19.77
C GLU A 512 5.96 6.87 18.57
N ILE A 513 5.16 7.94 18.42
CA ILE A 513 5.22 8.85 17.27
C ILE A 513 6.37 9.84 17.42
N HIS A 514 7.09 10.12 16.32
CA HIS A 514 8.21 11.05 16.25
C HIS A 514 7.77 12.41 15.66
N PRO A 515 7.50 13.43 16.48
CA PRO A 515 6.90 14.69 16.03
C PRO A 515 7.69 15.43 14.95
N GLN A 516 9.02 15.31 14.94
CA GLN A 516 9.85 15.98 13.92
C GLN A 516 9.66 15.39 12.52
N VAL A 517 9.40 14.09 12.44
CA VAL A 517 9.10 13.42 11.18
C VAL A 517 7.69 13.77 10.73
N VAL A 518 6.73 13.85 11.66
CA VAL A 518 5.36 14.29 11.36
C VAL A 518 5.32 15.71 10.81
N GLU A 519 6.08 16.66 11.37
CA GLU A 519 6.19 18.03 10.85
C GLU A 519 6.71 18.06 9.40
N TYR A 520 7.68 17.19 9.07
CA TYR A 520 8.17 17.05 7.72
C TYR A 520 7.09 16.50 6.77
N TRP A 521 6.35 15.48 7.19
CA TRP A 521 5.24 14.90 6.43
C TRP A 521 4.15 15.95 6.15
N GLU A 522 3.73 16.72 7.17
CA GLU A 522 2.74 17.80 7.02
C GLU A 522 3.17 18.82 5.97
N THR A 523 4.42 19.26 6.07
CA THR A 523 4.94 20.33 5.21
C THR A 523 4.99 19.91 3.75
N HIS A 524 5.34 18.64 3.47
CA HIS A 524 5.67 18.17 2.13
C HIS A 524 4.55 17.32 1.49
N TYR A 525 3.80 16.53 2.27
CA TYR A 525 2.93 15.49 1.71
C TYR A 525 1.48 15.53 2.21
N ASP A 526 1.13 16.29 3.26
CA ASP A 526 -0.27 16.54 3.62
C ASP A 526 -0.93 17.40 2.54
N VAL A 527 -1.69 16.74 1.67
CA VAL A 527 -2.28 17.37 0.48
C VAL A 527 -3.33 18.40 0.87
N ARG A 528 -4.15 18.10 1.88
CA ARG A 528 -5.17 19.03 2.36
C ARG A 528 -4.52 20.26 3.01
N ALA A 529 -3.48 20.10 3.81
CA ALA A 529 -2.73 21.23 4.38
C ALA A 529 -2.10 22.11 3.29
N LYS A 530 -1.54 21.48 2.23
CA LYS A 530 -1.02 22.21 1.06
C LYS A 530 -2.12 22.99 0.35
N LEU A 531 -3.26 22.39 0.06
CA LEU A 531 -4.39 23.05 -0.57
C LEU A 531 -4.86 24.25 0.26
N GLN A 532 -5.00 24.08 1.57
CA GLN A 532 -5.40 25.16 2.49
C GLN A 532 -4.39 26.31 2.50
N ARG A 533 -3.11 26.01 2.51
CA ARG A 533 -2.03 26.99 2.53
C ARG A 533 -1.87 27.75 1.22
N GLU A 534 -2.11 27.10 0.08
CA GLU A 534 -1.74 27.61 -1.23
C GLU A 534 -2.93 27.99 -2.12
N TRP A 535 -4.16 27.69 -1.74
CA TRP A 535 -5.35 27.91 -2.56
C TRP A 535 -5.44 29.34 -3.08
N HIS A 536 -5.35 30.31 -2.18
CA HIS A 536 -5.33 31.74 -2.51
C HIS A 536 -3.91 32.29 -2.61
N ALA A 537 -3.06 31.96 -1.64
CA ALA A 537 -1.74 32.59 -1.48
C ALA A 537 -0.82 32.39 -2.70
N ARG A 538 -0.96 31.26 -3.40
CA ARG A 538 -0.21 30.94 -4.63
C ARG A 538 -1.11 30.79 -5.87
N GLY A 539 -2.40 31.09 -5.74
CA GLY A 539 -3.37 30.94 -6.82
C GLY A 539 -3.59 29.49 -7.26
N LEU A 540 -3.27 28.51 -6.40
CA LEU A 540 -3.41 27.09 -6.71
C LEU A 540 -4.88 26.74 -7.05
N GLY A 541 -5.85 27.37 -6.36
CA GLY A 541 -7.26 27.18 -6.61
C GLY A 541 -7.65 27.43 -8.07
N HIS A 542 -7.10 28.48 -8.70
CA HIS A 542 -7.39 28.79 -10.11
C HIS A 542 -6.92 27.71 -11.09
N LYS A 543 -5.89 26.94 -10.73
CA LYS A 543 -5.34 25.86 -11.54
C LYS A 543 -6.09 24.53 -11.34
N LEU A 544 -6.87 24.42 -10.25
CA LEU A 544 -7.53 23.20 -9.82
C LEU A 544 -9.06 23.20 -9.97
N VAL A 545 -9.66 24.32 -10.38
CA VAL A 545 -11.11 24.39 -10.61
C VAL A 545 -11.58 23.29 -11.54
N ASN A 546 -12.60 22.52 -11.13
CA ASN A 546 -13.22 21.44 -11.90
C ASN A 546 -12.29 20.25 -12.19
N LYS A 547 -11.15 20.11 -11.48
CA LYS A 547 -10.17 19.04 -11.73
C LYS A 547 -10.15 17.96 -10.65
N LEU A 548 -10.81 18.16 -9.50
CA LEU A 548 -10.73 17.29 -8.34
C LEU A 548 -12.01 16.46 -8.17
N HIS A 549 -11.95 15.17 -8.46
CA HIS A 549 -13.07 14.23 -8.34
C HIS A 549 -12.68 13.06 -7.44
N VAL A 550 -13.42 12.86 -6.33
CA VAL A 550 -13.13 11.84 -5.33
C VAL A 550 -14.34 10.93 -5.13
N TYR A 551 -14.10 9.64 -4.99
CA TYR A 551 -15.11 8.61 -4.75
C TYR A 551 -14.65 7.73 -3.59
N VAL A 552 -15.47 7.53 -2.56
CA VAL A 552 -15.10 6.71 -1.39
C VAL A 552 -16.32 6.10 -0.73
N GLY A 553 -16.18 4.89 -0.18
CA GLY A 553 -17.18 4.29 0.69
C GLY A 553 -17.17 4.93 2.08
N VAL A 554 -18.34 5.17 2.68
CA VAL A 554 -18.44 5.82 4.02
C VAL A 554 -17.93 4.94 5.16
N THR A 555 -17.72 3.65 4.92
CA THR A 555 -17.10 2.72 5.88
C THR A 555 -15.93 2.01 5.22
N ASP A 556 -15.07 2.79 4.59
CA ASP A 556 -13.87 2.27 3.95
C ASP A 556 -13.10 1.33 4.88
N SER A 557 -12.67 0.19 4.36
CA SER A 557 -12.07 -0.88 5.16
C SER A 557 -10.76 -0.48 5.85
N TYR A 558 -10.07 0.53 5.32
CA TYR A 558 -8.83 1.10 5.87
C TYR A 558 -9.04 2.47 6.51
N TYR A 559 -10.28 2.87 6.81
CA TYR A 559 -10.64 4.17 7.40
C TYR A 559 -10.30 5.40 6.54
N LEU A 560 -10.07 5.22 5.24
CA LEU A 560 -9.59 6.30 4.35
C LEU A 560 -10.65 7.37 4.10
N ASN A 561 -11.92 7.03 4.27
CA ASN A 561 -13.04 7.99 4.23
C ASN A 561 -12.89 9.14 5.25
N ASP A 562 -12.21 8.92 6.37
CA ASP A 562 -12.10 9.92 7.43
C ASP A 562 -11.26 11.13 6.97
N ALA A 563 -10.18 10.90 6.21
CA ALA A 563 -9.38 11.97 5.61
C ALA A 563 -10.13 12.68 4.46
N VAL A 564 -10.96 11.95 3.71
CA VAL A 564 -11.80 12.55 2.66
C VAL A 564 -12.85 13.48 3.25
N PHE A 565 -13.44 13.16 4.41
CA PHE A 565 -14.36 14.07 5.10
C PHE A 565 -13.68 15.40 5.44
N LEU A 566 -12.44 15.37 5.95
CA LEU A 566 -11.68 16.59 6.27
C LEU A 566 -11.31 17.39 5.01
N LEU A 567 -10.96 16.69 3.92
CA LEU A 567 -10.72 17.33 2.64
C LEU A 567 -11.99 18.02 2.11
N GLU A 568 -13.14 17.35 2.17
CA GLU A 568 -14.43 17.89 1.72
C GLU A 568 -14.82 19.12 2.54
N ASP A 569 -14.67 19.07 3.86
CA ASP A 569 -14.96 20.20 4.75
C ASP A 569 -14.14 21.44 4.34
N PHE A 570 -12.86 21.26 3.96
CA PHE A 570 -12.06 22.36 3.43
C PHE A 570 -12.55 22.80 2.05
N LEU A 571 -12.71 21.89 1.08
CA LEU A 571 -13.05 22.22 -0.30
C LEU A 571 -14.39 22.96 -0.39
N LYS A 572 -15.37 22.63 0.43
CA LYS A 572 -16.67 23.32 0.51
C LYS A 572 -16.54 24.80 0.98
N THR A 573 -15.46 25.13 1.66
CA THR A 573 -15.22 26.52 2.11
C THR A 573 -14.49 27.38 1.07
N THR A 574 -13.97 26.78 0.00
CA THR A 574 -13.21 27.51 -1.03
C THR A 574 -14.09 28.53 -1.74
N THR A 575 -13.52 29.72 -1.98
CA THR A 575 -14.16 30.83 -2.72
C THR A 575 -13.10 31.50 -3.57
N GLU A 576 -13.49 32.11 -4.68
CA GLU A 576 -12.58 32.90 -5.53
C GLU A 576 -11.25 32.21 -5.92
N PRO A 577 -11.31 30.99 -6.50
CA PRO A 577 -12.48 30.29 -7.00
C PRO A 577 -13.04 29.26 -6.02
N TYR A 578 -14.30 28.88 -6.18
CA TYR A 578 -14.84 27.65 -5.64
C TYR A 578 -14.22 26.46 -6.40
N TYR A 579 -13.93 25.35 -5.71
CA TYR A 579 -13.21 24.20 -6.33
C TYR A 579 -13.96 23.53 -7.49
N ASN A 580 -15.30 23.58 -7.49
CA ASN A 580 -16.20 23.07 -8.53
C ASN A 580 -15.92 21.62 -9.01
N GLY A 581 -15.32 20.80 -8.14
CA GLY A 581 -15.13 19.37 -8.36
C GLY A 581 -16.26 18.55 -7.77
N SER A 582 -16.01 17.26 -7.53
CA SER A 582 -17.03 16.36 -6.96
C SER A 582 -16.43 15.41 -5.92
N ILE A 583 -17.19 15.16 -4.84
CA ILE A 583 -16.91 14.10 -3.87
C ILE A 583 -18.16 13.23 -3.77
N VAL A 584 -18.02 11.96 -4.06
CA VAL A 584 -19.12 10.99 -4.13
C VAL A 584 -18.90 9.87 -3.10
N TYR A 585 -19.85 9.73 -2.21
CA TYR A 585 -19.84 8.70 -1.18
C TYR A 585 -20.68 7.48 -1.56
N GLY A 586 -20.21 6.30 -1.20
CA GLY A 586 -21.00 5.09 -1.22
C GLY A 586 -21.74 4.94 0.10
N VAL A 587 -23.07 4.90 0.07
CA VAL A 587 -23.90 5.09 1.26
C VAL A 587 -24.85 3.97 1.51
N THR A 588 -24.72 2.74 1.36
CA THR A 588 -25.94 2.08 1.84
C THR A 588 -26.14 0.58 1.84
N ASP A 589 -25.27 -0.24 1.50
CA ASP A 589 -25.43 -1.66 1.89
C ASP A 589 -24.07 -2.31 2.08
N GLY A 590 -24.05 -3.51 2.61
CA GLY A 590 -22.86 -4.15 3.09
C GLY A 590 -21.60 -4.12 2.21
N ARG A 591 -21.67 -3.69 0.95
CA ARG A 591 -20.51 -3.55 0.07
C ARG A 591 -20.29 -2.13 -0.44
N GLY A 592 -21.34 -1.31 -0.53
CA GLY A 592 -21.26 0.05 -1.11
C GLY A 592 -20.46 1.04 -0.27
N TYR A 593 -20.00 0.66 0.92
CA TYR A 593 -19.24 1.52 1.81
C TYR A 593 -17.85 0.98 2.15
N GLU A 594 -17.51 -0.19 1.70
CA GLU A 594 -16.17 -0.76 1.89
C GLU A 594 -15.14 -0.08 0.99
N HIS A 595 -13.89 -0.46 1.15
CA HIS A 595 -12.79 0.04 0.35
C HIS A 595 -13.05 -0.15 -1.15
N CYS A 596 -12.90 0.94 -1.91
CA CYS A 596 -13.13 1.01 -3.35
C CYS A 596 -14.54 0.58 -3.80
N TRP A 597 -15.55 0.90 -3.00
CA TRP A 597 -16.95 0.80 -3.39
C TRP A 597 -17.69 2.12 -3.22
N THR A 598 -18.72 2.33 -4.03
CA THR A 598 -19.64 3.47 -3.96
C THR A 598 -21.03 3.03 -4.40
N GLY A 599 -21.98 3.95 -4.44
CA GLY A 599 -23.36 3.70 -4.87
C GLY A 599 -24.35 3.65 -3.73
N SER A 600 -25.55 3.10 -4.01
CA SER A 600 -26.67 3.02 -3.07
C SER A 600 -26.97 1.57 -2.67
N PHE A 601 -27.86 1.40 -1.69
CA PHE A 601 -28.28 0.07 -1.20
C PHE A 601 -28.69 -0.89 -2.33
N ASP A 602 -29.43 -0.39 -3.30
CA ASP A 602 -29.92 -1.18 -4.43
C ASP A 602 -28.93 -1.26 -5.59
N GLN A 603 -27.88 -0.43 -5.60
CA GLN A 603 -26.95 -0.29 -6.71
C GLN A 603 -25.52 0.01 -6.21
N SER A 604 -24.92 -0.98 -5.57
CA SER A 604 -23.50 -0.93 -5.23
C SER A 604 -22.63 -0.91 -6.49
N ILE A 605 -21.64 -0.03 -6.50
CA ILE A 605 -20.76 0.18 -7.65
C ILE A 605 -19.33 -0.08 -7.17
N SER A 606 -18.71 -1.11 -7.71
CA SER A 606 -17.27 -1.31 -7.55
C SER A 606 -16.51 -0.19 -8.24
N LEU A 607 -15.51 0.35 -7.57
CA LEU A 607 -14.52 1.28 -8.12
C LEU A 607 -13.27 0.55 -8.62
N GLY A 608 -13.33 -0.76 -8.75
CA GLY A 608 -12.32 -1.54 -9.44
C GLY A 608 -12.26 -1.18 -10.93
N TRP A 609 -11.11 -1.40 -11.54
CA TRP A 609 -10.80 -1.06 -12.94
C TRP A 609 -11.86 -1.52 -13.95
N GLN A 610 -12.52 -2.64 -13.71
CA GLN A 610 -13.54 -3.22 -14.58
C GLN A 610 -14.74 -2.30 -14.80
N THR A 611 -15.14 -1.57 -13.77
CA THR A 611 -16.26 -0.62 -13.83
C THR A 611 -15.79 0.79 -14.16
N VAL A 612 -14.62 1.14 -13.64
CA VAL A 612 -14.05 2.51 -13.73
C VAL A 612 -13.80 2.89 -15.18
N ASN A 613 -13.14 2.05 -15.96
CA ASN A 613 -12.82 2.38 -17.35
C ASN A 613 -14.06 2.70 -18.19
N GLN A 614 -15.10 1.89 -18.09
CA GLN A 614 -16.32 2.09 -18.87
C GLN A 614 -17.09 3.36 -18.48
N ARG A 615 -16.95 3.81 -17.24
CA ARG A 615 -17.68 4.97 -16.69
C ARG A 615 -16.87 6.24 -16.70
N MET A 616 -15.59 6.16 -16.39
CA MET A 616 -14.75 7.32 -16.13
C MET A 616 -14.01 7.80 -17.37
N ILE A 617 -13.52 6.91 -18.24
CA ILE A 617 -12.88 7.33 -19.50
C ILE A 617 -13.82 8.22 -20.35
N PRO A 618 -15.10 7.88 -20.56
CA PRO A 618 -16.01 8.79 -21.25
C PRO A 618 -16.17 10.17 -20.58
N GLN A 619 -16.18 10.22 -19.23
CA GLN A 619 -16.26 11.49 -18.51
C GLN A 619 -14.96 12.29 -18.63
N MET A 620 -13.80 11.63 -18.59
CA MET A 620 -12.50 12.27 -18.82
C MET A 620 -12.42 12.91 -20.22
N VAL A 621 -12.88 12.19 -21.24
CA VAL A 621 -12.94 12.73 -22.60
C VAL A 621 -13.87 13.95 -22.67
N ASP A 622 -15.08 13.87 -22.10
CA ASP A 622 -16.01 14.99 -22.07
C ASP A 622 -15.41 16.20 -21.34
N HIS A 623 -14.69 15.97 -20.25
CA HIS A 623 -13.97 17.02 -19.51
C HIS A 623 -12.84 17.65 -20.36
N ILE A 624 -12.02 16.82 -21.02
CA ILE A 624 -10.95 17.29 -21.91
C ILE A 624 -11.53 18.15 -23.04
N VAL A 625 -12.59 17.69 -23.69
CA VAL A 625 -13.25 18.43 -24.80
C VAL A 625 -13.83 19.77 -24.33
N GLN A 626 -14.43 19.81 -23.12
CA GLN A 626 -15.02 21.04 -22.57
C GLN A 626 -13.97 22.06 -22.14
N SER A 627 -12.79 21.60 -21.73
CA SER A 627 -11.70 22.45 -21.21
C SER A 627 -10.57 22.67 -22.20
N ALA A 628 -10.67 22.11 -23.40
CA ALA A 628 -9.67 22.26 -24.45
C ALA A 628 -9.45 23.73 -24.81
N PRO A 629 -8.19 24.16 -25.03
CA PRO A 629 -7.90 25.50 -25.52
C PRO A 629 -8.57 25.78 -26.88
N GLU A 630 -8.85 27.07 -27.15
CA GLU A 630 -9.36 27.47 -28.45
C GLU A 630 -8.42 27.06 -29.59
N GLY A 631 -8.95 26.32 -30.58
CA GLY A 631 -8.17 25.80 -31.72
C GLY A 631 -7.45 24.47 -31.45
N ALA A 632 -7.66 23.85 -30.31
CA ALA A 632 -7.11 22.52 -30.03
C ALA A 632 -7.60 21.49 -31.06
N ASP A 633 -6.71 20.55 -31.41
CA ASP A 633 -7.07 19.40 -32.25
C ASP A 633 -7.87 18.37 -31.44
N LEU A 634 -9.15 18.24 -31.76
CA LEU A 634 -10.08 17.28 -31.17
C LEU A 634 -10.44 16.14 -32.14
N SER A 635 -9.61 15.86 -33.13
CA SER A 635 -9.87 14.84 -34.15
C SER A 635 -10.11 13.44 -33.56
N PHE A 636 -9.56 13.15 -32.39
CA PHE A 636 -9.79 11.88 -31.65
C PHE A 636 -11.28 11.66 -31.27
N THR A 637 -12.12 12.67 -31.29
CA THR A 637 -13.57 12.55 -31.03
C THR A 637 -14.39 12.16 -32.26
N SER A 638 -13.77 12.04 -33.41
CA SER A 638 -14.47 11.76 -34.66
C SER A 638 -14.54 10.25 -35.00
N TYR A 639 -14.05 9.37 -34.11
CA TYR A 639 -13.90 7.95 -34.38
C TYR A 639 -14.42 7.04 -33.27
#